data_9408e32ac32116143b3b3782139ba6e5
#
_entry.id   9408e32ac32116143b3b3782139ba6e5
#
_cell.length_a   1.000
_cell.length_b   1.000
_cell.length_c   1.000
_cell.angle_alpha   90.00
_cell.angle_beta   90.00
_cell.angle_gamma   90.00
#
_symmetry.space_group_name_H-M   'P 1'
#
loop_
_entity.id
_entity.type
_entity.pdbx_description
1 polymer ?
#
loop_
_entity_poly.entity_id
_entity_poly.type
_entity_poly.pdbx_seq_one_letter_code
_entity_poly.pdbx_strand_id
1 'polypeptide(L)'
;NEGATREDLSASIFQAVVNQTISGLACGKPIRGHVAFLGGPLHFLSELKAAFIRTLNLDEEHAITPENSHLFAAIGSALNYKEDKVTTLAELHTKLQSDIHMEFEVARLDPLFKDQAEYDAFRTRHDGHHVKSADLASYEGNCYLGIDAGSTTTKVALIGEDGSLLYSFYSNNNGSPLSTAIRAIKDIYSKLPEKAHIVHSCSTGYGEALQKAALKLDDGEVETVAHFYAAAFFDPEVDCILDIGGQDMKCIKIKNQTVDSVQLNEACSSGCGSFIETFAKSLNFSVQDFAREALFAKNPIDLGTRCTVFMNSKVKQAQKEGASVADISAGLAYSVIKNALYKVIKLSDAKDLGQNIVVQGGTFYNDAVLRSFEKIAGVQCIRPDIAGIMGAFGAALIARERHEEGYQTSMLSIDEINALTFDTKLARCQGCTNHCLLTINRFSGNRQYITGNRCERGLGKEKNKDNIPNLFEYKNKRIFDYEPLSAEEAARGTVGIPRVLNMYENYPFWAVFFKKLGFSVVLSPSSTRKIYELGIDSIPSESECYPAKLAHGHVTWLIHQNVDFIFYPCIPYERNEFPDSNNHYNCPIVTSYAENIKNNVDEITSGQVKFLNPFMAFTNEDTLSSQLIKVFGSSEFGISEAEIRDAVSEGWKELAVVRMEMQKKGEEVLKYMEETGKRGIVLAGRPYHVDPEINHGIPELITSYGIAVLTEDSVSHLHQPERPLIVMDQWMYHSRLYAAANFVKTSCLLYTSDAADDL
;
A
#
# COMPACT_ATOMS: atom_id res chain seq x y z
N ASN A 1 -13.43 2.49 2.19
CA ASN A 1 -14.83 2.87 2.54
C ASN A 1 -15.00 3.42 3.97
N GLU A 2 -13.98 4.05 4.50
CA GLU A 2 -13.97 4.65 5.84
C GLU A 2 -14.72 6.01 5.87
N GLY A 3 -15.88 6.09 5.23
CA GLY A 3 -16.70 7.30 5.16
C GLY A 3 -16.39 8.24 3.99
N ALA A 4 -15.48 7.88 3.10
CA ALA A 4 -15.24 8.64 1.88
C ALA A 4 -16.43 8.50 0.91
N THR A 5 -16.86 9.60 0.32
CA THR A 5 -17.90 9.59 -0.70
C THR A 5 -17.37 9.01 -2.02
N ARG A 6 -18.26 8.70 -2.96
CA ARG A 6 -17.86 8.27 -4.31
C ARG A 6 -17.10 9.39 -5.03
N GLU A 7 -17.52 10.61 -4.80
CA GLU A 7 -16.91 11.83 -5.34
C GLU A 7 -15.49 12.01 -4.81
N ASP A 8 -15.27 11.82 -3.50
CA ASP A 8 -13.95 11.89 -2.87
C ASP A 8 -13.00 10.81 -3.42
N LEU A 9 -13.50 9.57 -3.55
CA LEU A 9 -12.75 8.45 -4.12
C LEU A 9 -12.38 8.71 -5.58
N SER A 10 -13.33 9.22 -6.37
CA SER A 10 -13.09 9.53 -7.78
C SER A 10 -12.04 10.63 -7.94
N ALA A 11 -12.16 11.71 -7.17
CA ALA A 11 -11.17 12.80 -7.17
C ALA A 11 -9.77 12.31 -6.75
N SER A 12 -9.69 11.46 -5.74
CA SER A 12 -8.43 10.86 -5.28
C SER A 12 -7.79 9.98 -6.34
N ILE A 13 -8.59 9.17 -7.06
CA ILE A 13 -8.10 8.33 -8.17
C ILE A 13 -7.56 9.21 -9.30
N PHE A 14 -8.28 10.26 -9.69
CA PHE A 14 -7.79 11.16 -10.72
C PHE A 14 -6.49 11.85 -10.32
N GLN A 15 -6.36 12.31 -9.09
CA GLN A 15 -5.12 12.89 -8.60
C GLN A 15 -3.97 11.87 -8.56
N ALA A 16 -4.23 10.64 -8.16
CA ALA A 16 -3.22 9.57 -8.17
C ALA A 16 -2.75 9.26 -9.61
N VAL A 17 -3.67 9.19 -10.59
CA VAL A 17 -3.32 9.00 -12.00
C VAL A 17 -2.46 10.16 -12.51
N VAL A 18 -2.79 11.40 -12.16
CA VAL A 18 -1.99 12.59 -12.53
C VAL A 18 -0.58 12.50 -11.98
N ASN A 19 -0.47 12.26 -10.67
CA ASN A 19 0.83 12.17 -10.00
C ASN A 19 1.70 11.05 -10.60
N GLN A 20 1.11 9.87 -10.81
CA GLN A 20 1.81 8.73 -11.42
C GLN A 20 2.21 8.99 -12.88
N THR A 21 1.36 9.68 -13.64
CA THR A 21 1.66 10.02 -15.04
C THR A 21 2.82 11.02 -15.12
N ILE A 22 2.79 12.06 -14.29
CA ILE A 22 3.85 13.07 -14.26
C ILE A 22 5.18 12.44 -13.84
N SER A 23 5.21 11.75 -12.68
CA SER A 23 6.46 11.15 -12.18
C SER A 23 6.98 10.02 -13.08
N GLY A 24 6.10 9.17 -13.61
CA GLY A 24 6.49 8.01 -14.40
C GLY A 24 6.85 8.31 -15.86
N LEU A 25 6.20 9.28 -16.49
CA LEU A 25 6.43 9.60 -17.90
C LEU A 25 7.33 10.80 -18.13
N ALA A 26 7.25 11.82 -17.30
CA ALA A 26 8.12 12.99 -17.41
C ALA A 26 9.57 12.68 -17.04
N CYS A 27 9.79 11.72 -16.11
CA CYS A 27 11.13 11.28 -15.70
C CYS A 27 12.04 12.47 -15.33
N GLY A 28 11.52 13.40 -14.54
CA GLY A 28 12.25 14.61 -14.14
C GLY A 28 12.38 15.70 -15.22
N LYS A 29 11.77 15.50 -16.40
CA LYS A 29 11.70 16.55 -17.41
C LYS A 29 10.52 17.46 -17.14
N PRO A 30 10.68 18.79 -17.22
CA PRO A 30 9.60 19.72 -16.96
C PRO A 30 8.52 19.63 -18.04
N ILE A 31 7.27 19.63 -17.59
CA ILE A 31 6.10 19.80 -18.49
C ILE A 31 5.68 21.25 -18.38
N ARG A 32 6.16 22.08 -19.28
CA ARG A 32 5.98 23.55 -19.27
C ARG A 32 5.60 24.08 -20.64
N GLY A 33 5.18 25.36 -20.68
CA GLY A 33 4.74 26.03 -21.90
C GLY A 33 3.36 25.55 -22.33
N HIS A 34 3.10 25.52 -23.62
CA HIS A 34 1.81 25.15 -24.18
C HIS A 34 1.64 23.62 -24.16
N VAL A 35 0.77 23.13 -23.28
CA VAL A 35 0.49 21.70 -23.07
C VAL A 35 -0.82 21.32 -23.74
N ALA A 36 -0.76 20.45 -24.75
CA ALA A 36 -1.93 19.94 -25.44
C ALA A 36 -2.46 18.65 -24.80
N PHE A 37 -3.70 18.65 -24.37
CA PHE A 37 -4.38 17.51 -23.78
C PHE A 37 -5.06 16.68 -24.86
N LEU A 38 -4.48 15.50 -25.18
CA LEU A 38 -4.90 14.63 -26.27
C LEU A 38 -5.32 13.25 -25.78
N GLY A 39 -6.13 12.56 -26.58
CA GLY A 39 -6.59 11.20 -26.31
C GLY A 39 -7.93 11.14 -25.58
N GLY A 40 -8.57 9.97 -25.63
CA GLY A 40 -9.91 9.74 -25.10
C GLY A 40 -10.08 10.11 -23.63
N PRO A 41 -9.23 9.65 -22.69
CA PRO A 41 -9.38 9.97 -21.27
C PRO A 41 -9.40 11.47 -20.99
N LEU A 42 -8.46 12.24 -21.57
CA LEU A 42 -8.35 13.68 -21.36
C LEU A 42 -9.41 14.49 -22.13
N HIS A 43 -10.02 13.89 -23.16
CA HIS A 43 -11.15 14.48 -23.86
C HIS A 43 -12.48 14.31 -23.11
N PHE A 44 -12.76 13.09 -22.61
CA PHE A 44 -14.05 12.75 -22.03
C PHE A 44 -14.12 12.95 -20.49
N LEU A 45 -13.00 12.91 -19.79
CA LEU A 45 -12.95 13.06 -18.32
C LEU A 45 -12.46 14.46 -17.95
N SER A 46 -13.39 15.42 -17.86
CA SER A 46 -13.12 16.82 -17.56
C SER A 46 -12.34 16.99 -16.25
N GLU A 47 -12.72 16.23 -15.19
CA GLU A 47 -12.10 16.33 -13.88
C GLU A 47 -10.66 15.79 -13.85
N LEU A 48 -10.36 14.74 -14.65
CA LEU A 48 -8.99 14.26 -14.82
C LEU A 48 -8.12 15.35 -15.47
N LYS A 49 -8.61 15.97 -16.52
CA LYS A 49 -7.93 17.08 -17.20
C LYS A 49 -7.73 18.27 -16.26
N ALA A 50 -8.77 18.65 -15.50
CA ALA A 50 -8.67 19.71 -14.50
C ALA A 50 -7.62 19.41 -13.41
N ALA A 51 -7.49 18.14 -13.00
CA ALA A 51 -6.47 17.73 -12.07
C ALA A 51 -5.04 17.88 -12.64
N PHE A 52 -4.82 17.58 -13.93
CA PHE A 52 -3.54 17.86 -14.61
C PHE A 52 -3.23 19.35 -14.67
N ILE A 53 -4.19 20.17 -15.11
CA ILE A 53 -4.04 21.64 -15.22
C ILE A 53 -3.64 22.23 -13.86
N ARG A 54 -4.33 21.81 -12.80
CA ARG A 54 -4.05 22.25 -11.42
C ARG A 54 -2.68 21.79 -10.92
N THR A 55 -2.31 20.54 -11.15
CA THR A 55 -1.04 19.98 -10.67
C THR A 55 0.17 20.56 -11.40
N LEU A 56 0.04 20.82 -12.71
CA LEU A 56 1.08 21.46 -13.53
C LEU A 56 1.04 23.00 -13.45
N ASN A 57 0.09 23.56 -12.69
CA ASN A 57 -0.09 25.00 -12.51
C ASN A 57 -0.20 25.77 -13.85
N LEU A 58 -0.96 25.22 -14.80
CA LEU A 58 -1.17 25.82 -16.11
C LEU A 58 -2.32 26.83 -16.06
N ASP A 59 -2.15 27.95 -16.75
CA ASP A 59 -3.21 28.92 -17.00
C ASP A 59 -4.00 28.58 -18.29
N GLU A 60 -5.02 29.41 -18.63
CA GLU A 60 -5.87 29.18 -19.79
C GLU A 60 -5.13 29.27 -21.13
N GLU A 61 -4.07 30.06 -21.23
CA GLU A 61 -3.27 30.22 -22.43
C GLU A 61 -2.39 28.98 -22.68
N HIS A 62 -1.87 28.39 -21.62
CA HIS A 62 -0.95 27.24 -21.70
C HIS A 62 -1.67 25.89 -21.71
N ALA A 63 -2.95 25.81 -21.34
CA ALA A 63 -3.74 24.57 -21.32
C ALA A 63 -4.55 24.40 -22.62
N ILE A 64 -3.98 23.78 -23.64
CA ILE A 64 -4.63 23.62 -24.97
C ILE A 64 -5.49 22.36 -24.99
N THR A 65 -6.78 22.52 -25.27
CA THR A 65 -7.72 21.41 -25.44
C THR A 65 -8.38 21.49 -26.84
N PRO A 66 -7.82 20.81 -27.86
CA PRO A 66 -8.40 20.79 -29.19
C PRO A 66 -9.77 20.09 -29.19
N GLU A 67 -10.72 20.59 -30.02
CA GLU A 67 -12.08 20.05 -30.12
C GLU A 67 -12.08 18.53 -30.40
N ASN A 68 -11.23 18.08 -31.33
CA ASN A 68 -11.11 16.69 -31.74
C ASN A 68 -9.92 15.97 -31.08
N SER A 69 -9.57 16.31 -29.84
CA SER A 69 -8.37 15.81 -29.15
C SER A 69 -8.30 14.28 -29.08
N HIS A 70 -9.43 13.58 -29.05
CA HIS A 70 -9.52 12.11 -29.04
C HIS A 70 -9.22 11.47 -30.41
N LEU A 71 -9.26 12.23 -31.50
CA LEU A 71 -9.02 11.75 -32.87
C LEU A 71 -7.63 12.08 -33.40
N PHE A 72 -6.76 12.75 -32.64
CA PHE A 72 -5.49 13.28 -33.11
C PHE A 72 -4.57 12.22 -33.73
N ALA A 73 -4.55 11.00 -33.19
CA ALA A 73 -3.77 9.91 -33.76
C ALA A 73 -4.27 9.53 -35.17
N ALA A 74 -5.60 9.47 -35.38
CA ALA A 74 -6.20 9.17 -36.66
C ALA A 74 -6.00 10.34 -37.66
N ILE A 75 -6.17 11.59 -37.22
CA ILE A 75 -5.92 12.79 -38.01
C ILE A 75 -4.44 12.84 -38.44
N GLY A 76 -3.50 12.62 -37.50
CA GLY A 76 -2.08 12.58 -37.80
C GLY A 76 -1.72 11.48 -38.79
N SER A 77 -2.31 10.30 -38.67
CA SER A 77 -2.15 9.22 -39.66
C SER A 77 -2.65 9.60 -41.04
N ALA A 78 -3.82 10.28 -41.13
CA ALA A 78 -4.36 10.77 -42.41
C ALA A 78 -3.49 11.88 -43.02
N LEU A 79 -2.96 12.78 -42.19
CA LEU A 79 -2.06 13.86 -42.64
C LEU A 79 -0.68 13.35 -43.12
N ASN A 80 -0.28 12.19 -42.66
CA ASN A 80 0.99 11.56 -43.06
C ASN A 80 0.86 10.70 -44.33
N TYR A 81 -0.21 10.89 -45.08
CA TYR A 81 -0.44 10.26 -46.36
C TYR A 81 0.69 10.59 -47.38
N LYS A 82 1.12 9.58 -48.13
CA LYS A 82 2.10 9.70 -49.20
C LYS A 82 1.46 9.26 -50.52
N GLU A 83 1.53 10.13 -51.54
CA GLU A 83 0.88 9.92 -52.84
C GLU A 83 1.41 8.69 -53.61
N ASP A 84 2.61 8.20 -53.29
CA ASP A 84 3.24 7.05 -53.95
C ASP A 84 2.70 5.68 -53.44
N LYS A 85 1.81 5.68 -52.45
CA LYS A 85 1.25 4.46 -51.87
C LYS A 85 -0.26 4.42 -51.94
N VAL A 86 -0.84 4.51 -53.11
CA VAL A 86 -2.30 4.42 -53.32
C VAL A 86 -2.71 2.96 -53.50
N THR A 87 -3.68 2.50 -52.74
CA THR A 87 -4.37 1.22 -52.92
C THR A 87 -5.82 1.47 -53.30
N THR A 88 -6.28 0.86 -54.38
CA THR A 88 -7.68 0.98 -54.76
C THR A 88 -8.61 0.18 -53.84
N LEU A 89 -9.90 0.57 -53.78
CA LEU A 89 -10.89 -0.14 -52.98
C LEU A 89 -11.02 -1.62 -53.41
N ALA A 90 -10.90 -1.89 -54.73
CA ALA A 90 -10.95 -3.25 -55.29
C ALA A 90 -9.75 -4.10 -54.82
N GLU A 91 -8.54 -3.52 -54.82
CA GLU A 91 -7.33 -4.20 -54.30
C GLU A 91 -7.42 -4.48 -52.80
N LEU A 92 -7.95 -3.51 -52.06
CA LEU A 92 -8.18 -3.70 -50.61
C LEU A 92 -9.20 -4.80 -50.35
N HIS A 93 -10.30 -4.85 -51.08
CA HIS A 93 -11.31 -5.90 -51.00
C HIS A 93 -10.74 -7.27 -51.34
N THR A 94 -9.91 -7.37 -52.38
CA THR A 94 -9.25 -8.61 -52.79
C THR A 94 -8.27 -9.10 -51.70
N LYS A 95 -7.49 -8.19 -51.08
CA LYS A 95 -6.60 -8.50 -49.97
C LYS A 95 -7.36 -8.99 -48.74
N LEU A 96 -8.50 -8.39 -48.42
CA LEU A 96 -9.34 -8.80 -47.29
C LEU A 96 -10.01 -10.17 -47.48
N GLN A 97 -10.22 -10.60 -48.74
CA GLN A 97 -10.76 -11.91 -49.07
C GLN A 97 -9.70 -13.01 -49.24
N SER A 98 -8.42 -12.66 -49.31
CA SER A 98 -7.36 -13.66 -49.37
C SER A 98 -7.15 -14.34 -48.03
N ASP A 99 -6.86 -15.66 -48.05
CA ASP A 99 -6.44 -16.40 -46.85
C ASP A 99 -5.13 -15.78 -46.30
N ILE A 100 -5.25 -15.07 -45.19
CA ILE A 100 -4.10 -14.52 -44.50
C ILE A 100 -3.51 -15.61 -43.61
N HIS A 101 -2.43 -16.23 -44.04
CA HIS A 101 -1.63 -17.08 -43.17
C HIS A 101 -0.91 -16.19 -42.15
N MET A 102 -1.42 -16.22 -40.92
CA MET A 102 -0.76 -15.53 -39.80
C MET A 102 0.12 -16.53 -39.05
N GLU A 103 1.39 -16.21 -38.89
CA GLU A 103 2.23 -16.87 -37.91
C GLU A 103 1.87 -16.37 -36.51
N PHE A 104 1.58 -17.30 -35.60
CA PHE A 104 1.19 -16.96 -34.23
C PHE A 104 2.45 -16.74 -33.40
N GLU A 105 2.65 -15.53 -32.90
CA GLU A 105 3.70 -15.22 -31.88
C GLU A 105 3.28 -15.62 -30.48
N VAL A 106 1.96 -15.71 -30.22
CA VAL A 106 1.43 -16.04 -28.90
C VAL A 106 1.27 -17.56 -28.79
N ALA A 107 1.91 -18.15 -27.80
CA ALA A 107 1.81 -19.59 -27.50
C ALA A 107 0.37 -20.00 -27.17
N ARG A 108 0.03 -21.26 -27.46
CA ARG A 108 -1.30 -21.85 -27.23
C ARG A 108 -1.25 -22.86 -26.09
N LEU A 109 -2.36 -23.01 -25.42
CA LEU A 109 -2.58 -23.94 -24.33
C LEU A 109 -3.55 -25.04 -24.76
N ASP A 110 -3.61 -26.13 -23.97
CA ASP A 110 -4.58 -27.18 -24.18
C ASP A 110 -6.02 -26.69 -23.91
N PRO A 111 -7.02 -27.18 -24.67
CA PRO A 111 -8.42 -26.92 -24.37
C PRO A 111 -8.79 -27.27 -22.94
N LEU A 112 -9.71 -26.52 -22.35
CA LEU A 112 -10.23 -26.82 -21.00
C LEU A 112 -10.98 -28.14 -20.96
N PHE A 113 -11.87 -28.37 -21.92
CA PHE A 113 -12.61 -29.60 -22.11
C PHE A 113 -12.50 -30.04 -23.57
N LYS A 114 -12.39 -31.34 -23.79
CA LYS A 114 -12.34 -31.94 -25.13
C LYS A 114 -13.70 -31.98 -25.80
N ASP A 115 -14.72 -32.28 -25.00
CA ASP A 115 -16.10 -32.49 -25.46
C ASP A 115 -17.11 -32.26 -24.33
N GLN A 116 -18.39 -32.31 -24.67
CA GLN A 116 -19.48 -32.11 -23.72
C GLN A 116 -19.50 -33.21 -22.64
N ALA A 117 -19.12 -34.44 -22.96
CA ALA A 117 -19.16 -35.56 -22.00
C ALA A 117 -18.11 -35.34 -20.86
N GLU A 118 -16.92 -34.81 -21.19
CA GLU A 118 -15.91 -34.45 -20.18
C GLU A 118 -16.43 -33.32 -19.29
N TYR A 119 -17.10 -32.33 -19.87
CA TYR A 119 -17.70 -31.23 -19.10
C TYR A 119 -18.82 -31.69 -18.18
N ASP A 120 -19.70 -32.55 -18.66
CA ASP A 120 -20.83 -33.10 -17.88
C ASP A 120 -20.33 -33.96 -16.70
N ALA A 121 -19.29 -34.76 -16.91
CA ALA A 121 -18.63 -35.51 -15.83
C ALA A 121 -17.99 -34.58 -14.77
N PHE A 122 -17.32 -33.50 -15.22
CA PHE A 122 -16.77 -32.50 -14.35
C PHE A 122 -17.85 -31.77 -13.52
N ARG A 123 -18.95 -31.37 -14.14
CA ARG A 123 -20.09 -30.76 -13.46
C ARG A 123 -20.71 -31.69 -12.43
N THR A 124 -20.99 -32.95 -12.82
CA THR A 124 -21.60 -33.96 -11.92
C THR A 124 -20.76 -34.16 -10.65
N ARG A 125 -19.42 -34.13 -10.77
CA ARG A 125 -18.52 -34.29 -9.63
C ARG A 125 -18.63 -33.09 -8.69
N HIS A 126 -18.59 -31.86 -9.21
CA HIS A 126 -18.66 -30.64 -8.39
C HIS A 126 -20.06 -30.41 -7.79
N ASP A 127 -21.12 -30.76 -8.53
CA ASP A 127 -22.49 -30.62 -8.06
C ASP A 127 -22.82 -31.61 -6.91
N GLY A 128 -21.93 -32.57 -6.62
CA GLY A 128 -22.02 -33.46 -5.46
C GLY A 128 -21.68 -32.76 -4.11
N HIS A 129 -21.03 -31.62 -4.16
CA HIS A 129 -20.61 -30.87 -2.95
C HIS A 129 -21.58 -29.73 -2.65
N HIS A 130 -22.75 -30.05 -2.09
CA HIS A 130 -23.78 -29.06 -1.76
C HIS A 130 -24.13 -29.06 -0.26
N VAL A 131 -24.50 -27.91 0.26
CA VAL A 131 -25.05 -27.77 1.61
C VAL A 131 -26.51 -28.17 1.62
N LYS A 132 -26.92 -28.86 2.68
CA LYS A 132 -28.34 -29.16 2.87
C LYS A 132 -29.12 -27.86 3.02
N SER A 133 -30.13 -27.64 2.22
CA SER A 133 -31.03 -26.50 2.30
C SER A 133 -32.35 -26.86 2.93
N ALA A 134 -32.91 -25.95 3.74
CA ALA A 134 -34.25 -26.09 4.28
C ALA A 134 -35.03 -24.79 4.06
N ASP A 135 -36.35 -24.90 3.99
CA ASP A 135 -37.19 -23.73 3.74
C ASP A 135 -37.37 -22.93 5.05
N LEU A 136 -36.92 -21.67 5.03
CA LEU A 136 -37.01 -20.74 6.17
C LEU A 136 -38.48 -20.56 6.63
N ALA A 137 -39.42 -20.50 5.69
CA ALA A 137 -40.83 -20.21 6.03
C ALA A 137 -41.51 -21.34 6.85
N SER A 138 -40.98 -22.56 6.79
CA SER A 138 -41.47 -23.71 7.53
C SER A 138 -40.54 -24.17 8.66
N TYR A 139 -39.44 -23.45 8.92
CA TYR A 139 -38.45 -23.83 9.92
C TYR A 139 -38.94 -23.53 11.34
N GLU A 140 -38.67 -24.44 12.27
CA GLU A 140 -38.92 -24.29 13.70
C GLU A 140 -37.64 -24.58 14.47
N GLY A 141 -37.24 -23.70 15.41
CA GLY A 141 -36.05 -23.85 16.26
C GLY A 141 -35.07 -22.70 16.17
N ASN A 142 -33.86 -22.95 16.66
CA ASN A 142 -32.81 -21.94 16.72
C ASN A 142 -32.13 -21.75 15.37
N CYS A 143 -31.86 -20.48 15.05
CA CYS A 143 -31.15 -20.07 13.85
C CYS A 143 -29.88 -19.29 14.24
N TYR A 144 -28.85 -19.42 13.40
CA TYR A 144 -27.55 -18.77 13.60
C TYR A 144 -27.23 -17.89 12.38
N LEU A 145 -26.92 -16.63 12.65
CA LEU A 145 -26.70 -15.61 11.61
C LEU A 145 -25.22 -15.38 11.40
N GLY A 146 -24.76 -15.48 10.15
CA GLY A 146 -23.41 -15.08 9.74
C GLY A 146 -23.45 -13.95 8.72
N ILE A 147 -22.58 -12.96 8.89
CA ILE A 147 -22.45 -11.81 7.99
C ILE A 147 -20.97 -11.67 7.58
N ASP A 148 -20.72 -11.72 6.28
CA ASP A 148 -19.44 -11.39 5.70
C ASP A 148 -19.52 -10.04 4.99
N ALA A 149 -18.96 -9.03 5.63
CA ALA A 149 -18.95 -7.65 5.14
C ALA A 149 -17.63 -7.33 4.45
N GLY A 150 -17.50 -7.72 3.19
CA GLY A 150 -16.33 -7.41 2.37
C GLY A 150 -16.29 -5.95 1.91
N SER A 151 -15.20 -5.56 1.25
CA SER A 151 -15.01 -4.20 0.71
C SER A 151 -16.01 -3.85 -0.41
N THR A 152 -16.31 -4.81 -1.29
CA THR A 152 -17.16 -4.62 -2.48
C THR A 152 -18.54 -5.23 -2.31
N THR A 153 -18.64 -6.35 -1.62
CA THR A 153 -19.87 -7.15 -1.49
C THR A 153 -20.15 -7.51 -0.05
N THR A 154 -21.43 -7.62 0.30
CA THR A 154 -21.87 -8.18 1.58
C THR A 154 -22.61 -9.49 1.30
N LYS A 155 -22.29 -10.52 2.09
CA LYS A 155 -22.94 -11.82 2.07
C LYS A 155 -23.54 -12.08 3.45
N VAL A 156 -24.69 -12.74 3.47
CA VAL A 156 -25.37 -13.15 4.70
C VAL A 156 -25.83 -14.57 4.56
N ALA A 157 -25.62 -15.37 5.60
CA ALA A 157 -26.12 -16.73 5.70
C ALA A 157 -26.87 -16.92 7.01
N LEU A 158 -28.02 -17.56 6.96
CA LEU A 158 -28.76 -18.03 8.14
C LEU A 158 -28.80 -19.56 8.08
N ILE A 159 -28.38 -20.21 9.15
CA ILE A 159 -28.37 -21.67 9.25
C ILE A 159 -29.21 -22.17 10.40
N GLY A 160 -29.70 -23.39 10.29
CA GLY A 160 -30.39 -24.11 11.36
C GLY A 160 -29.43 -24.84 12.30
N GLU A 161 -29.98 -25.51 13.32
CA GLU A 161 -29.24 -26.28 14.32
C GLU A 161 -28.40 -27.41 13.70
N ASP A 162 -28.90 -28.04 12.64
CA ASP A 162 -28.19 -29.11 11.90
C ASP A 162 -27.19 -28.59 10.87
N GLY A 163 -26.99 -27.26 10.77
CA GLY A 163 -26.13 -26.61 9.78
C GLY A 163 -26.78 -26.46 8.40
N SER A 164 -28.07 -26.79 8.25
CA SER A 164 -28.77 -26.57 6.97
C SER A 164 -28.91 -25.08 6.68
N LEU A 165 -28.72 -24.72 5.41
CA LEU A 165 -28.84 -23.33 4.94
C LEU A 165 -30.33 -22.98 4.81
N LEU A 166 -30.79 -22.01 5.61
CA LEU A 166 -32.16 -21.51 5.61
C LEU A 166 -32.34 -20.28 4.72
N TYR A 167 -31.30 -19.45 4.63
CA TYR A 167 -31.31 -18.24 3.84
C TYR A 167 -29.90 -17.87 3.41
N SER A 168 -29.77 -17.36 2.20
CA SER A 168 -28.53 -16.81 1.68
C SER A 168 -28.76 -15.49 0.96
N PHE A 169 -27.80 -14.58 1.08
CA PHE A 169 -27.83 -13.29 0.44
C PHE A 169 -26.43 -12.92 -0.07
N TYR A 170 -26.36 -12.40 -1.29
CA TYR A 170 -25.15 -11.91 -1.90
C TYR A 170 -25.46 -10.64 -2.68
N SER A 171 -24.84 -9.51 -2.33
CA SER A 171 -25.08 -8.24 -3.02
C SER A 171 -23.87 -7.33 -3.00
N ASN A 172 -23.78 -6.49 -4.04
CA ASN A 172 -22.82 -5.38 -4.05
C ASN A 172 -23.20 -4.34 -2.97
N ASN A 173 -22.19 -3.81 -2.28
CA ASN A 173 -22.35 -2.85 -1.19
C ASN A 173 -22.84 -1.47 -1.65
N ASN A 174 -22.62 -1.12 -2.91
CA ASN A 174 -22.88 0.23 -3.43
C ASN A 174 -22.30 1.34 -2.52
N GLY A 175 -21.14 1.08 -1.90
CA GLY A 175 -20.46 1.99 -0.98
C GLY A 175 -20.89 1.91 0.49
N SER A 176 -21.90 1.11 0.86
CA SER A 176 -22.37 0.96 2.25
C SER A 176 -22.62 -0.50 2.64
N PRO A 177 -21.60 -1.21 3.18
CA PRO A 177 -21.76 -2.58 3.66
C PRO A 177 -22.85 -2.69 4.75
N LEU A 178 -22.91 -1.70 5.66
CA LEU A 178 -23.89 -1.70 6.75
C LEU A 178 -25.33 -1.62 6.24
N SER A 179 -25.63 -0.71 5.31
CA SER A 179 -26.96 -0.61 4.70
C SER A 179 -27.37 -1.90 3.98
N THR A 180 -26.38 -2.55 3.34
CA THR A 180 -26.60 -3.81 2.61
C THR A 180 -26.90 -4.95 3.58
N ALA A 181 -26.19 -5.06 4.71
CA ALA A 181 -26.48 -6.04 5.75
C ALA A 181 -27.86 -5.81 6.41
N ILE A 182 -28.18 -4.57 6.72
CA ILE A 182 -29.51 -4.19 7.28
C ILE A 182 -30.64 -4.65 6.35
N ARG A 183 -30.47 -4.44 5.03
CA ARG A 183 -31.45 -4.88 4.02
C ARG A 183 -31.63 -6.41 4.04
N ALA A 184 -30.55 -7.16 4.11
CA ALA A 184 -30.60 -8.63 4.18
C ALA A 184 -31.28 -9.11 5.47
N ILE A 185 -30.97 -8.50 6.62
CA ILE A 185 -31.56 -8.85 7.90
C ILE A 185 -33.07 -8.54 7.90
N LYS A 186 -33.50 -7.40 7.37
CA LYS A 186 -34.92 -7.08 7.21
C LYS A 186 -35.66 -8.08 6.32
N ASP A 187 -35.01 -8.56 5.25
CA ASP A 187 -35.56 -9.59 4.38
C ASP A 187 -35.68 -10.93 5.13
N ILE A 188 -34.69 -11.31 5.94
CA ILE A 188 -34.77 -12.49 6.81
C ILE A 188 -35.98 -12.37 7.76
N TYR A 189 -36.09 -11.31 8.52
CA TYR A 189 -37.18 -11.11 9.48
C TYR A 189 -38.57 -11.08 8.83
N SER A 190 -38.67 -10.62 7.58
CA SER A 190 -39.93 -10.66 6.83
C SER A 190 -40.39 -12.07 6.48
N LYS A 191 -39.50 -13.06 6.51
CA LYS A 191 -39.73 -14.46 6.16
C LYS A 191 -39.60 -15.41 7.35
N LEU A 192 -39.07 -14.93 8.47
CA LEU A 192 -38.82 -15.69 9.70
C LEU A 192 -40.15 -16.02 10.39
N PRO A 193 -40.53 -17.30 10.56
CA PRO A 193 -41.73 -17.67 11.25
C PRO A 193 -41.62 -17.44 12.78
N GLU A 194 -42.75 -17.32 13.47
CA GLU A 194 -42.79 -17.04 14.94
C GLU A 194 -42.05 -18.12 15.75
N LYS A 195 -41.94 -19.33 15.27
CA LYS A 195 -41.26 -20.44 15.95
C LYS A 195 -39.79 -20.57 15.67
N ALA A 196 -39.25 -19.72 14.81
CA ALA A 196 -37.82 -19.67 14.49
C ALA A 196 -37.16 -18.44 15.13
N HIS A 197 -36.03 -18.63 15.80
CA HIS A 197 -35.37 -17.58 16.56
C HIS A 197 -33.90 -17.45 16.19
N ILE A 198 -33.44 -16.25 15.87
CA ILE A 198 -32.00 -15.97 15.72
C ILE A 198 -31.43 -15.86 17.13
N VAL A 199 -30.70 -16.87 17.58
CA VAL A 199 -30.21 -16.97 18.96
C VAL A 199 -28.73 -16.55 19.11
N HIS A 200 -27.99 -16.51 18.00
CA HIS A 200 -26.60 -16.05 17.98
C HIS A 200 -26.20 -15.53 16.60
N SER A 201 -25.31 -14.55 16.58
CA SER A 201 -24.89 -13.85 15.38
C SER A 201 -23.37 -13.58 15.37
N CYS A 202 -22.74 -13.71 14.21
CA CYS A 202 -21.32 -13.46 14.02
C CYS A 202 -21.08 -12.68 12.73
N SER A 203 -20.15 -11.70 12.78
CA SER A 203 -19.68 -10.98 11.61
C SER A 203 -18.22 -11.30 11.28
N THR A 204 -17.86 -11.18 10.00
CA THR A 204 -16.51 -11.34 9.50
C THR A 204 -16.25 -10.39 8.33
N GLY A 205 -15.01 -10.36 7.81
CA GLY A 205 -14.59 -9.51 6.70
C GLY A 205 -14.16 -8.11 7.14
N TYR A 206 -13.78 -7.26 6.19
CA TYR A 206 -13.28 -5.89 6.46
C TYR A 206 -14.24 -5.00 7.26
N GLY A 207 -15.54 -5.22 7.11
CA GLY A 207 -16.58 -4.48 7.83
C GLY A 207 -17.01 -5.11 9.16
N GLU A 208 -16.34 -6.17 9.61
CA GLU A 208 -16.72 -6.97 10.80
C GLU A 208 -17.01 -6.08 12.01
N ALA A 209 -16.04 -5.29 12.47
CA ALA A 209 -16.16 -4.51 13.69
C ALA A 209 -17.23 -3.40 13.58
N LEU A 210 -17.42 -2.80 12.41
CA LEU A 210 -18.48 -1.83 12.15
C LEU A 210 -19.87 -2.50 12.24
N GLN A 211 -20.03 -3.68 11.63
CA GLN A 211 -21.29 -4.45 11.69
C GLN A 211 -21.61 -4.84 13.13
N LYS A 212 -20.63 -5.39 13.86
CA LYS A 212 -20.77 -5.75 15.27
C LYS A 212 -21.18 -4.56 16.11
N ALA A 213 -20.52 -3.42 15.97
CA ALA A 213 -20.84 -2.22 16.73
C ALA A 213 -22.21 -1.63 16.38
N ALA A 214 -22.58 -1.59 15.10
CA ALA A 214 -23.83 -1.01 14.63
C ALA A 214 -25.06 -1.86 15.01
N LEU A 215 -25.00 -3.16 14.77
CA LEU A 215 -26.09 -4.12 14.93
C LEU A 215 -26.07 -4.85 16.27
N LYS A 216 -25.05 -4.63 17.10
CA LYS A 216 -24.77 -5.33 18.37
C LYS A 216 -24.69 -6.84 18.19
N LEU A 217 -24.02 -7.28 17.12
CA LEU A 217 -23.83 -8.71 16.89
C LEU A 217 -23.03 -9.32 18.06
N ASP A 218 -23.32 -10.59 18.34
CA ASP A 218 -22.73 -11.28 19.50
C ASP A 218 -21.22 -11.46 19.32
N ASP A 219 -20.79 -11.92 18.15
CA ASP A 219 -19.41 -12.16 17.83
C ASP A 219 -18.91 -11.42 16.59
N GLY A 220 -17.58 -11.26 16.53
CA GLY A 220 -16.83 -10.93 15.37
C GLY A 220 -15.66 -11.88 15.25
N GLU A 221 -15.33 -12.34 14.02
CA GLU A 221 -14.28 -13.28 13.80
C GLU A 221 -13.42 -12.92 12.59
N VAL A 222 -12.16 -13.29 12.65
CA VAL A 222 -11.23 -13.08 11.54
C VAL A 222 -11.69 -13.85 10.31
N GLU A 223 -11.64 -13.21 9.16
CA GLU A 223 -12.15 -13.74 7.90
C GLU A 223 -11.55 -15.10 7.53
N THR A 224 -10.25 -15.29 7.75
CA THR A 224 -9.56 -16.57 7.48
C THR A 224 -10.05 -17.71 8.34
N VAL A 225 -10.45 -17.44 9.58
CA VAL A 225 -11.04 -18.42 10.49
C VAL A 225 -12.45 -18.80 10.02
N ALA A 226 -13.28 -17.83 9.63
CA ALA A 226 -14.61 -18.11 9.09
C ALA A 226 -14.52 -18.96 7.79
N HIS A 227 -13.59 -18.64 6.89
CA HIS A 227 -13.35 -19.45 5.70
C HIS A 227 -12.90 -20.88 6.02
N PHE A 228 -12.07 -21.05 7.06
CA PHE A 228 -11.66 -22.39 7.52
C PHE A 228 -12.85 -23.19 8.06
N TYR A 229 -13.68 -22.62 8.91
CA TYR A 229 -14.87 -23.30 9.43
C TYR A 229 -15.80 -23.77 8.32
N ALA A 230 -16.02 -22.92 7.32
CA ALA A 230 -16.83 -23.28 6.16
C ALA A 230 -16.20 -24.40 5.33
N ALA A 231 -14.90 -24.37 5.09
CA ALA A 231 -14.20 -25.39 4.32
C ALA A 231 -14.16 -26.73 5.06
N ALA A 232 -13.88 -26.73 6.37
CA ALA A 232 -13.87 -27.92 7.20
C ALA A 232 -15.25 -28.61 7.33
N PHE A 233 -16.34 -27.86 7.12
CA PHE A 233 -17.68 -28.43 7.03
C PHE A 233 -17.86 -29.34 5.82
N PHE A 234 -17.22 -29.04 4.67
CA PHE A 234 -17.26 -29.85 3.46
C PHE A 234 -16.15 -30.91 3.42
N ASP A 235 -14.99 -30.60 3.99
CA ASP A 235 -13.87 -31.53 4.10
C ASP A 235 -13.11 -31.28 5.44
N PRO A 236 -13.37 -32.13 6.46
CA PRO A 236 -12.68 -32.03 7.75
C PRO A 236 -11.14 -32.18 7.67
N GLU A 237 -10.65 -32.81 6.60
CA GLU A 237 -9.21 -33.03 6.36
C GLU A 237 -8.61 -31.96 5.44
N VAL A 238 -9.30 -30.83 5.22
CA VAL A 238 -8.82 -29.74 4.36
C VAL A 238 -7.44 -29.28 4.79
N ASP A 239 -6.49 -29.23 3.84
CA ASP A 239 -5.12 -28.79 4.06
C ASP A 239 -4.79 -27.47 3.31
N CYS A 240 -5.61 -27.10 2.33
CA CYS A 240 -5.46 -25.83 1.63
C CYS A 240 -6.83 -25.26 1.20
N ILE A 241 -7.01 -23.99 1.47
CA ILE A 241 -8.15 -23.20 1.00
C ILE A 241 -7.64 -22.15 0.04
N LEU A 242 -8.19 -22.13 -1.18
CA LEU A 242 -7.92 -21.08 -2.15
C LEU A 242 -9.20 -20.26 -2.34
N ASP A 243 -9.22 -19.07 -1.79
CA ASP A 243 -10.31 -18.12 -1.97
C ASP A 243 -9.94 -17.08 -3.02
N ILE A 244 -10.75 -16.98 -4.10
CA ILE A 244 -10.58 -15.95 -5.12
C ILE A 244 -11.87 -15.13 -5.21
N GLY A 245 -11.78 -13.95 -4.61
CA GLY A 245 -12.83 -12.95 -4.65
C GLY A 245 -12.84 -12.12 -5.92
N GLY A 246 -13.61 -11.04 -5.91
CA GLY A 246 -13.64 -10.06 -7.01
C GLY A 246 -12.39 -9.20 -7.10
N GLN A 247 -11.78 -8.83 -5.98
CA GLN A 247 -10.65 -7.90 -5.92
C GLN A 247 -9.44 -8.42 -5.12
N ASP A 248 -9.63 -9.43 -4.31
CA ASP A 248 -8.62 -10.03 -3.46
C ASP A 248 -8.56 -11.55 -3.68
N MET A 249 -7.49 -12.14 -3.25
CA MET A 249 -7.36 -13.59 -3.16
C MET A 249 -6.57 -13.97 -1.91
N LYS A 250 -6.92 -15.14 -1.36
CA LYS A 250 -6.28 -15.69 -0.18
C LYS A 250 -5.95 -17.16 -0.41
N CYS A 251 -4.75 -17.56 0.00
CA CYS A 251 -4.39 -18.96 0.14
C CYS A 251 -4.15 -19.25 1.62
N ILE A 252 -4.97 -20.07 2.21
CA ILE A 252 -4.93 -20.42 3.62
C ILE A 252 -4.45 -21.87 3.73
N LYS A 253 -3.30 -22.07 4.34
CA LYS A 253 -2.75 -23.38 4.64
C LYS A 253 -3.24 -23.85 6.00
N ILE A 254 -3.71 -25.08 6.06
CA ILE A 254 -4.21 -25.70 7.28
C ILE A 254 -3.27 -26.81 7.70
N LYS A 255 -2.96 -26.87 8.98
CA LYS A 255 -2.15 -27.93 9.59
C LYS A 255 -2.69 -28.25 10.97
N ASN A 256 -2.93 -29.52 11.24
CA ASN A 256 -3.49 -29.98 12.53
C ASN A 256 -4.82 -29.24 12.86
N GLN A 257 -5.70 -29.08 11.89
CA GLN A 257 -7.00 -28.39 12.03
C GLN A 257 -6.86 -26.92 12.53
N THR A 258 -5.76 -26.29 12.20
CA THR A 258 -5.50 -24.89 12.57
C THR A 258 -4.92 -24.16 11.36
N VAL A 259 -5.21 -22.86 11.23
CA VAL A 259 -4.61 -21.99 10.21
C VAL A 259 -3.11 -21.87 10.49
N ASP A 260 -2.27 -22.44 9.61
CA ASP A 260 -0.81 -22.45 9.71
C ASP A 260 -0.20 -21.20 9.09
N SER A 261 -0.63 -20.86 7.87
CA SER A 261 -0.16 -19.67 7.18
C SER A 261 -1.21 -19.13 6.21
N VAL A 262 -1.13 -17.84 5.96
CA VAL A 262 -2.03 -17.12 5.04
C VAL A 262 -1.21 -16.28 4.08
N GLN A 263 -1.46 -16.44 2.78
CA GLN A 263 -0.90 -15.59 1.75
C GLN A 263 -2.02 -14.79 1.11
N LEU A 264 -1.86 -13.48 1.09
CA LEU A 264 -2.87 -12.52 0.64
C LEU A 264 -2.39 -11.77 -0.60
N ASN A 265 -3.34 -11.44 -1.48
CA ASN A 265 -3.13 -10.45 -2.53
C ASN A 265 -4.31 -9.48 -2.56
N GLU A 266 -4.09 -8.30 -2.01
CA GLU A 266 -5.06 -7.20 -2.00
C GLU A 266 -4.66 -6.07 -2.95
N ALA A 267 -3.42 -6.07 -3.41
CA ALA A 267 -2.84 -4.98 -4.19
C ALA A 267 -2.98 -5.14 -5.71
N CYS A 268 -3.21 -6.36 -6.19
CA CYS A 268 -3.21 -6.64 -7.63
C CYS A 268 -4.40 -7.48 -8.06
N SER A 269 -5.26 -6.92 -8.91
CA SER A 269 -6.45 -7.61 -9.44
C SER A 269 -6.14 -8.73 -10.45
N SER A 270 -4.89 -8.91 -10.87
CA SER A 270 -4.53 -9.87 -11.94
C SER A 270 -4.77 -11.35 -11.60
N GLY A 271 -4.95 -11.67 -10.32
CA GLY A 271 -5.35 -12.98 -9.84
C GLY A 271 -6.80 -13.07 -9.36
N CYS A 272 -7.64 -12.08 -9.62
CA CYS A 272 -8.99 -11.95 -9.05
C CYS A 272 -10.07 -11.86 -10.13
N GLY A 273 -11.33 -11.97 -9.73
CA GLY A 273 -12.49 -11.99 -10.65
C GLY A 273 -12.67 -10.69 -11.45
N SER A 274 -12.34 -9.52 -10.88
CA SER A 274 -12.43 -8.24 -11.57
C SER A 274 -11.54 -8.15 -12.82
N PHE A 275 -10.47 -8.93 -12.85
CA PHE A 275 -9.62 -9.05 -14.03
C PHE A 275 -10.42 -9.62 -15.24
N ILE A 276 -11.13 -10.74 -15.03
CA ILE A 276 -11.98 -11.35 -16.06
C ILE A 276 -13.13 -10.40 -16.44
N GLU A 277 -13.77 -9.77 -15.44
CA GLU A 277 -14.88 -8.84 -15.67
C GLU A 277 -14.45 -7.64 -16.55
N THR A 278 -13.25 -7.10 -16.32
CA THR A 278 -12.71 -5.99 -17.12
C THR A 278 -12.57 -6.38 -18.59
N PHE A 279 -12.02 -7.57 -18.87
CA PHE A 279 -11.87 -8.03 -20.23
C PHE A 279 -13.21 -8.42 -20.88
N ALA A 280 -14.13 -9.06 -20.16
CA ALA A 280 -15.47 -9.36 -20.66
C ALA A 280 -16.17 -8.08 -21.12
N LYS A 281 -16.18 -7.02 -20.27
CA LYS A 281 -16.75 -5.71 -20.61
C LYS A 281 -16.06 -5.07 -21.82
N SER A 282 -14.73 -5.15 -21.91
CA SER A 282 -13.97 -4.59 -23.04
C SER A 282 -14.28 -5.28 -24.39
N LEU A 283 -14.75 -6.52 -24.32
CA LEU A 283 -15.16 -7.32 -25.49
C LEU A 283 -16.68 -7.33 -25.71
N ASN A 284 -17.44 -6.51 -24.95
CA ASN A 284 -18.91 -6.40 -24.99
C ASN A 284 -19.65 -7.71 -24.65
N PHE A 285 -19.10 -8.48 -23.69
CA PHE A 285 -19.74 -9.69 -23.17
C PHE A 285 -20.19 -9.48 -21.72
N SER A 286 -21.27 -10.18 -21.32
CA SER A 286 -21.51 -10.42 -19.90
C SER A 286 -20.43 -11.35 -19.34
N VAL A 287 -20.16 -11.29 -18.03
CA VAL A 287 -19.15 -12.17 -17.40
C VAL A 287 -19.52 -13.64 -17.56
N GLN A 288 -20.81 -13.95 -17.48
CA GLN A 288 -21.35 -15.29 -17.62
C GLN A 288 -21.20 -15.85 -19.04
N ASP A 289 -21.55 -15.04 -20.06
CA ASP A 289 -21.41 -15.47 -21.45
C ASP A 289 -19.94 -15.62 -21.83
N PHE A 290 -19.09 -14.70 -21.36
CA PHE A 290 -17.64 -14.75 -21.55
C PHE A 290 -17.03 -16.03 -20.93
N ALA A 291 -17.52 -16.44 -19.74
CA ALA A 291 -17.10 -17.68 -19.10
C ALA A 291 -17.55 -18.93 -19.89
N ARG A 292 -18.77 -18.92 -20.47
CA ARG A 292 -19.26 -20.03 -21.30
C ARG A 292 -18.48 -20.21 -22.59
N GLU A 293 -18.11 -19.11 -23.25
CA GLU A 293 -17.25 -19.14 -24.44
C GLU A 293 -15.94 -19.89 -24.21
N ALA A 294 -15.34 -19.76 -23.01
CA ALA A 294 -14.09 -20.40 -22.68
C ALA A 294 -14.11 -21.93 -22.67
N LEU A 295 -15.25 -22.53 -22.35
CA LEU A 295 -15.35 -23.97 -22.00
C LEU A 295 -14.84 -24.89 -23.12
N PHE A 296 -15.19 -24.58 -24.37
CA PHE A 296 -14.84 -25.39 -25.53
C PHE A 296 -13.92 -24.66 -26.51
N ALA A 297 -13.12 -23.72 -26.02
CA ALA A 297 -12.09 -23.04 -26.80
C ALA A 297 -11.09 -24.08 -27.36
N LYS A 298 -10.85 -24.04 -28.66
CA LYS A 298 -9.99 -25.02 -29.35
C LYS A 298 -8.52 -24.77 -29.15
N ASN A 299 -8.12 -23.51 -29.11
CA ASN A 299 -6.73 -23.07 -29.06
C ASN A 299 -6.56 -21.93 -28.05
N PRO A 300 -6.75 -22.17 -26.74
CA PRO A 300 -6.60 -21.12 -25.71
C PRO A 300 -5.24 -20.46 -25.80
N ILE A 301 -5.18 -19.12 -25.67
CA ILE A 301 -3.94 -18.37 -25.75
C ILE A 301 -3.18 -18.40 -24.43
N ASP A 302 -1.84 -18.52 -24.47
CA ASP A 302 -1.02 -18.37 -23.28
C ASP A 302 -0.69 -16.91 -23.02
N LEU A 303 -1.45 -16.31 -22.14
CA LEU A 303 -1.24 -14.92 -21.71
C LEU A 303 -0.13 -14.78 -20.65
N GLY A 304 0.33 -15.90 -20.06
CA GLY A 304 1.35 -15.93 -19.02
C GLY A 304 0.87 -15.34 -17.68
N THR A 305 1.84 -14.83 -16.89
CA THR A 305 1.62 -14.28 -15.55
C THR A 305 1.99 -12.80 -15.53
N ARG A 306 1.12 -11.92 -16.01
CA ARG A 306 1.36 -10.46 -16.06
C ARG A 306 0.22 -9.69 -15.43
N CYS A 307 0.47 -8.44 -15.03
CA CYS A 307 -0.60 -7.57 -14.56
C CYS A 307 -1.55 -7.18 -15.71
N THR A 308 -2.72 -6.69 -15.37
CA THR A 308 -3.81 -6.34 -16.31
C THR A 308 -3.35 -5.40 -17.44
N VAL A 309 -2.48 -4.43 -17.12
CA VAL A 309 -1.98 -3.44 -18.10
C VAL A 309 -1.18 -4.12 -19.21
N PHE A 310 -0.20 -4.95 -18.84
CA PHE A 310 0.62 -5.69 -19.81
C PHE A 310 -0.16 -6.81 -20.50
N MET A 311 -1.15 -7.40 -19.82
CA MET A 311 -2.02 -8.42 -20.39
C MET A 311 -2.87 -7.86 -21.53
N ASN A 312 -3.35 -6.63 -21.42
CA ASN A 312 -4.12 -5.96 -22.45
C ASN A 312 -3.37 -5.90 -23.79
N SER A 313 -2.06 -5.65 -23.74
CA SER A 313 -1.21 -5.67 -24.95
C SER A 313 -1.16 -7.06 -25.59
N LYS A 314 -1.03 -8.12 -24.79
CA LYS A 314 -1.05 -9.50 -25.30
C LYS A 314 -2.43 -9.92 -25.85
N VAL A 315 -3.50 -9.52 -25.20
CA VAL A 315 -4.86 -9.76 -25.73
C VAL A 315 -5.06 -9.08 -27.05
N LYS A 316 -4.64 -7.81 -27.19
CA LYS A 316 -4.68 -7.08 -28.47
C LYS A 316 -3.80 -7.75 -29.54
N GLN A 317 -2.64 -8.25 -29.17
CA GLN A 317 -1.79 -9.01 -30.09
C GLN A 317 -2.50 -10.28 -30.56
N ALA A 318 -3.06 -11.08 -29.64
CA ALA A 318 -3.79 -12.28 -29.97
C ALA A 318 -5.02 -11.99 -30.87
N GLN A 319 -5.74 -10.88 -30.64
CA GLN A 319 -6.84 -10.43 -31.52
C GLN A 319 -6.35 -10.14 -32.94
N LYS A 320 -5.19 -9.45 -33.08
CA LYS A 320 -4.57 -9.20 -34.38
C LYS A 320 -4.17 -10.49 -35.09
N GLU A 321 -3.79 -11.53 -34.35
CA GLU A 321 -3.46 -12.86 -34.83
C GLU A 321 -4.70 -13.74 -35.08
N GLY A 322 -5.93 -13.19 -34.96
CA GLY A 322 -7.17 -13.87 -35.24
C GLY A 322 -7.64 -14.82 -34.14
N ALA A 323 -7.19 -14.66 -32.91
CA ALA A 323 -7.68 -15.45 -31.78
C ALA A 323 -9.18 -15.16 -31.56
N SER A 324 -9.96 -16.22 -31.38
CA SER A 324 -11.39 -16.09 -31.07
C SER A 324 -11.61 -15.55 -29.64
N VAL A 325 -12.80 -15.02 -29.38
CA VAL A 325 -13.20 -14.63 -28.01
C VAL A 325 -13.13 -15.82 -27.07
N ALA A 326 -13.48 -17.01 -27.52
CA ALA A 326 -13.38 -18.26 -26.78
C ALA A 326 -11.92 -18.54 -26.33
N ASP A 327 -10.97 -18.45 -27.26
CA ASP A 327 -9.55 -18.68 -26.99
C ASP A 327 -8.96 -17.64 -26.02
N ILE A 328 -9.40 -16.38 -26.13
CA ILE A 328 -9.01 -15.30 -25.22
C ILE A 328 -9.59 -15.53 -23.82
N SER A 329 -10.87 -15.89 -23.72
CA SER A 329 -11.53 -16.13 -22.44
C SER A 329 -10.91 -17.30 -21.69
N ALA A 330 -10.64 -18.41 -22.39
CA ALA A 330 -9.94 -19.56 -21.80
C ALA A 330 -8.52 -19.22 -21.37
N GLY A 331 -7.79 -18.44 -22.18
CA GLY A 331 -6.45 -17.95 -21.84
C GLY A 331 -6.44 -17.07 -20.59
N LEU A 332 -7.45 -16.21 -20.42
CA LEU A 332 -7.61 -15.39 -19.20
C LEU A 332 -7.92 -16.25 -17.98
N ALA A 333 -8.76 -17.29 -18.10
CA ALA A 333 -9.03 -18.22 -17.00
C ALA A 333 -7.75 -18.93 -16.53
N TYR A 334 -6.92 -19.40 -17.46
CA TYR A 334 -5.58 -19.93 -17.13
C TYR A 334 -4.67 -18.88 -16.49
N SER A 335 -4.69 -17.66 -17.00
CA SER A 335 -3.82 -16.59 -16.49
C SER A 335 -4.16 -16.17 -15.07
N VAL A 336 -5.45 -16.10 -14.69
CA VAL A 336 -5.88 -15.81 -13.30
C VAL A 336 -5.27 -16.85 -12.36
N ILE A 337 -5.38 -18.13 -12.68
CA ILE A 337 -4.83 -19.20 -11.84
C ILE A 337 -3.30 -19.20 -11.84
N LYS A 338 -2.66 -19.01 -13.00
CA LYS A 338 -1.19 -18.86 -13.04
C LYS A 338 -0.69 -17.71 -12.16
N ASN A 339 -1.37 -16.56 -12.18
CA ASN A 339 -1.04 -15.44 -11.31
C ASN A 339 -1.24 -15.79 -9.83
N ALA A 340 -2.35 -16.43 -9.49
CA ALA A 340 -2.64 -16.90 -8.14
C ALA A 340 -1.53 -17.82 -7.62
N LEU A 341 -1.23 -18.88 -8.34
CA LEU A 341 -0.31 -19.92 -7.88
C LEU A 341 1.16 -19.48 -7.90
N TYR A 342 1.62 -18.84 -9.00
CA TYR A 342 3.04 -18.60 -9.20
C TYR A 342 3.52 -17.21 -8.73
N LYS A 343 2.65 -16.19 -8.71
CA LYS A 343 3.04 -14.86 -8.24
C LYS A 343 2.69 -14.60 -6.79
N VAL A 344 1.48 -14.97 -6.38
CA VAL A 344 0.99 -14.71 -5.03
C VAL A 344 1.47 -15.79 -4.08
N ILE A 345 1.09 -17.03 -4.37
CA ILE A 345 1.45 -18.18 -3.52
C ILE A 345 2.92 -18.56 -3.70
N LYS A 346 3.55 -18.17 -4.83
CA LYS A 346 4.95 -18.46 -5.17
C LYS A 346 5.29 -19.95 -5.13
N LEU A 347 4.36 -20.78 -5.60
CA LEU A 347 4.58 -22.23 -5.66
C LEU A 347 5.74 -22.57 -6.59
N SER A 348 6.61 -23.44 -6.10
CA SER A 348 7.65 -24.10 -6.91
C SER A 348 7.14 -25.42 -7.51
N ASP A 349 6.30 -26.15 -6.77
CA ASP A 349 5.63 -27.39 -7.20
C ASP A 349 4.15 -27.34 -6.80
N ALA A 350 3.26 -27.81 -7.66
CA ALA A 350 1.83 -27.91 -7.38
C ALA A 350 1.51 -28.82 -6.18
N LYS A 351 2.38 -29.80 -5.89
CA LYS A 351 2.27 -30.68 -4.71
C LYS A 351 2.34 -29.95 -3.38
N ASP A 352 2.93 -28.75 -3.37
CA ASP A 352 3.03 -27.92 -2.16
C ASP A 352 1.65 -27.35 -1.75
N LEU A 353 0.62 -27.46 -2.59
CA LEU A 353 -0.75 -27.07 -2.24
C LEU A 353 -1.40 -28.02 -1.23
N GLY A 354 -0.99 -29.28 -1.19
CA GLY A 354 -1.66 -30.34 -0.47
C GLY A 354 -2.56 -31.20 -1.36
N GLN A 355 -3.36 -32.08 -0.77
CA GLN A 355 -4.24 -32.99 -1.48
C GLN A 355 -5.72 -32.66 -1.30
N ASN A 356 -6.10 -32.19 -0.12
CA ASN A 356 -7.48 -31.85 0.25
C ASN A 356 -7.69 -30.34 0.08
N ILE A 357 -8.06 -29.94 -1.12
CA ILE A 357 -8.15 -28.52 -1.50
C ILE A 357 -9.62 -28.12 -1.64
N VAL A 358 -10.02 -27.11 -0.87
CA VAL A 358 -11.32 -26.46 -1.01
C VAL A 358 -11.12 -25.09 -1.70
N VAL A 359 -11.84 -24.87 -2.79
CA VAL A 359 -11.82 -23.59 -3.50
C VAL A 359 -13.08 -22.78 -3.18
N GLN A 360 -12.90 -21.49 -2.93
CA GLN A 360 -13.94 -20.56 -2.47
C GLN A 360 -13.89 -19.26 -3.27
N GLY A 361 -14.86 -18.39 -3.01
CA GLY A 361 -14.99 -17.10 -3.69
C GLY A 361 -15.82 -17.16 -4.96
N GLY A 362 -16.42 -16.02 -5.30
CA GLY A 362 -17.34 -15.91 -6.43
C GLY A 362 -16.71 -16.20 -7.79
N THR A 363 -15.38 -16.06 -7.91
CA THR A 363 -14.64 -16.33 -9.16
C THR A 363 -14.66 -17.80 -9.52
N PHE A 364 -14.75 -18.71 -8.56
CA PHE A 364 -14.83 -20.16 -8.83
C PHE A 364 -16.21 -20.66 -9.30
N TYR A 365 -17.23 -19.79 -9.37
CA TYR A 365 -18.45 -20.10 -10.12
C TYR A 365 -18.21 -20.11 -11.63
N ASN A 366 -17.10 -19.58 -12.09
CA ASN A 366 -16.65 -19.72 -13.47
C ASN A 366 -15.97 -21.08 -13.66
N ASP A 367 -16.66 -22.03 -14.31
CA ASP A 367 -16.16 -23.38 -14.54
C ASP A 367 -14.86 -23.42 -15.37
N ALA A 368 -14.61 -22.40 -16.21
CA ALA A 368 -13.34 -22.28 -16.93
C ALA A 368 -12.17 -21.99 -15.97
N VAL A 369 -12.37 -21.15 -14.97
CA VAL A 369 -11.38 -20.86 -13.93
C VAL A 369 -11.14 -22.10 -13.06
N LEU A 370 -12.23 -22.75 -12.61
CA LEU A 370 -12.16 -23.95 -11.81
C LEU A 370 -11.39 -25.07 -12.53
N ARG A 371 -11.71 -25.30 -13.81
CA ARG A 371 -11.01 -26.30 -14.63
C ARG A 371 -9.55 -25.92 -14.89
N SER A 372 -9.26 -24.63 -15.11
CA SER A 372 -7.88 -24.15 -15.24
C SER A 372 -7.07 -24.46 -13.99
N PHE A 373 -7.66 -24.28 -12.80
CA PHE A 373 -7.00 -24.64 -11.54
C PHE A 373 -6.65 -26.13 -11.50
N GLU A 374 -7.60 -27.02 -11.74
CA GLU A 374 -7.36 -28.46 -11.72
C GLU A 374 -6.29 -28.89 -12.75
N LYS A 375 -6.29 -28.29 -13.95
CA LYS A 375 -5.29 -28.59 -14.97
C LYS A 375 -3.89 -28.11 -14.61
N ILE A 376 -3.77 -26.93 -14.02
CA ILE A 376 -2.45 -26.36 -13.64
C ILE A 376 -1.93 -27.03 -12.38
N ALA A 377 -2.77 -27.22 -11.37
CA ALA A 377 -2.39 -27.83 -10.10
C ALA A 377 -2.23 -29.36 -10.20
N GLY A 378 -2.83 -30.00 -11.21
CA GLY A 378 -2.78 -31.46 -11.40
C GLY A 378 -3.54 -32.24 -10.35
N VAL A 379 -4.42 -31.60 -9.57
CA VAL A 379 -5.24 -32.20 -8.51
C VAL A 379 -6.71 -31.84 -8.69
N GLN A 380 -7.56 -32.68 -8.14
CA GLN A 380 -9.00 -32.37 -8.03
C GLN A 380 -9.21 -31.53 -6.76
N CYS A 381 -10.20 -30.65 -6.80
CA CYS A 381 -10.56 -29.82 -5.65
C CYS A 381 -12.06 -29.90 -5.38
N ILE A 382 -12.45 -29.52 -4.17
CA ILE A 382 -13.83 -29.34 -3.76
C ILE A 382 -14.25 -27.90 -4.01
N ARG A 383 -15.29 -27.69 -4.82
CA ARG A 383 -15.98 -26.42 -4.92
C ARG A 383 -17.39 -26.60 -4.34
N PRO A 384 -17.66 -26.02 -3.15
CA PRO A 384 -19.02 -26.01 -2.60
C PRO A 384 -19.98 -25.21 -3.50
N ASP A 385 -21.25 -25.62 -3.51
CA ASP A 385 -22.32 -24.89 -4.20
C ASP A 385 -22.48 -23.45 -3.68
N ILE A 386 -22.12 -23.21 -2.41
CA ILE A 386 -22.13 -21.92 -1.73
C ILE A 386 -20.76 -21.19 -1.77
N ALA A 387 -19.87 -21.54 -2.70
CA ALA A 387 -18.50 -21.00 -2.78
C ALA A 387 -18.41 -19.47 -2.64
N GLY A 388 -19.42 -18.72 -3.10
CA GLY A 388 -19.45 -17.26 -3.03
C GLY A 388 -19.86 -16.69 -1.67
N ILE A 389 -20.38 -17.49 -0.74
CA ILE A 389 -20.84 -17.04 0.58
C ILE A 389 -20.16 -17.77 1.74
N MET A 390 -19.04 -18.43 1.49
CA MET A 390 -18.35 -19.27 2.47
C MET A 390 -17.96 -18.50 3.75
N GLY A 391 -17.51 -17.24 3.64
CA GLY A 391 -17.22 -16.43 4.81
C GLY A 391 -18.44 -16.20 5.71
N ALA A 392 -19.60 -15.90 5.13
CA ALA A 392 -20.85 -15.74 5.88
C ALA A 392 -21.35 -17.07 6.47
N PHE A 393 -21.23 -18.16 5.70
CA PHE A 393 -21.62 -19.50 6.18
C PHE A 393 -20.72 -19.95 7.34
N GLY A 394 -19.39 -19.72 7.23
CA GLY A 394 -18.44 -20.01 8.32
C GLY A 394 -18.69 -19.16 9.57
N ALA A 395 -19.01 -17.89 9.41
CA ALA A 395 -19.40 -17.04 10.54
C ALA A 395 -20.70 -17.56 11.22
N ALA A 396 -21.67 -18.07 10.44
CA ALA A 396 -22.86 -18.69 11.01
C ALA A 396 -22.55 -20.01 11.75
N LEU A 397 -21.61 -20.83 11.23
CA LEU A 397 -21.14 -22.03 11.92
C LEU A 397 -20.45 -21.70 13.25
N ILE A 398 -19.63 -20.64 13.27
CA ILE A 398 -18.98 -20.14 14.49
C ILE A 398 -20.02 -19.65 15.50
N ALA A 399 -21.03 -18.90 15.06
CA ALA A 399 -22.14 -18.48 15.89
C ALA A 399 -22.86 -19.68 16.51
N ARG A 400 -23.08 -20.77 15.73
CA ARG A 400 -23.68 -22.00 16.24
C ARG A 400 -22.80 -22.68 17.29
N GLU A 401 -21.49 -22.79 17.05
CA GLU A 401 -20.56 -23.46 17.97
C GLU A 401 -20.41 -22.71 19.30
N ARG A 402 -20.41 -21.38 19.27
CA ARG A 402 -20.24 -20.53 20.44
C ARG A 402 -21.53 -20.30 21.23
N HIS A 403 -22.66 -20.74 20.69
CA HIS A 403 -23.94 -20.57 21.38
C HIS A 403 -24.03 -21.52 22.57
N GLU A 404 -24.25 -20.97 23.74
CA GLU A 404 -24.50 -21.72 24.99
C GLU A 404 -25.99 -21.75 25.29
N GLU A 405 -26.49 -22.85 25.86
CA GLU A 405 -27.91 -22.98 26.25
C GLU A 405 -28.27 -21.89 27.26
N GLY A 406 -29.35 -21.15 26.95
CA GLY A 406 -29.80 -20.03 27.78
C GLY A 406 -29.17 -18.69 27.47
N TYR A 407 -28.19 -18.63 26.54
CA TYR A 407 -27.63 -17.37 26.06
C TYR A 407 -28.70 -16.56 25.32
N GLN A 408 -28.78 -15.26 25.59
CA GLN A 408 -29.64 -14.34 24.86
C GLN A 408 -28.80 -13.45 23.96
N THR A 409 -29.11 -13.46 22.67
CA THR A 409 -28.41 -12.64 21.70
C THR A 409 -28.49 -11.14 22.06
N SER A 410 -27.38 -10.45 21.90
CA SER A 410 -27.29 -8.99 22.04
C SER A 410 -27.72 -8.25 20.77
N MET A 411 -27.93 -8.96 19.67
CA MET A 411 -28.29 -8.40 18.37
C MET A 411 -29.55 -7.54 18.47
N LEU A 412 -29.58 -6.41 17.78
CA LEU A 412 -30.75 -5.52 17.75
C LEU A 412 -31.97 -6.28 17.21
N SER A 413 -33.11 -6.08 17.87
CA SER A 413 -34.42 -6.56 17.41
C SER A 413 -34.80 -5.89 16.07
N ILE A 414 -35.78 -6.49 15.37
CA ILE A 414 -36.25 -5.90 14.09
C ILE A 414 -36.82 -4.48 14.27
N ASP A 415 -37.44 -4.18 15.39
CA ASP A 415 -37.97 -2.84 15.68
C ASP A 415 -36.81 -1.85 15.88
N GLU A 416 -35.76 -2.25 16.61
CA GLU A 416 -34.57 -1.43 16.80
C GLU A 416 -33.81 -1.24 15.48
N ILE A 417 -33.73 -2.27 14.61
CA ILE A 417 -33.12 -2.18 13.27
C ILE A 417 -33.94 -1.25 12.37
N ASN A 418 -35.25 -1.26 12.47
CA ASN A 418 -36.12 -0.33 11.74
C ASN A 418 -35.94 1.11 12.17
N ALA A 419 -35.72 1.33 13.48
CA ALA A 419 -35.45 2.64 14.06
C ALA A 419 -33.99 3.07 14.00
N LEU A 420 -33.07 2.19 13.53
CA LEU A 420 -31.64 2.46 13.47
C LEU A 420 -31.36 3.57 12.45
N THR A 421 -30.85 4.67 12.95
CA THR A 421 -30.27 5.72 12.13
C THR A 421 -28.77 5.77 12.37
N PHE A 422 -28.02 6.06 11.31
CA PHE A 422 -26.57 6.25 11.43
C PHE A 422 -26.10 7.40 10.56
N ASP A 423 -25.07 8.07 11.03
CA ASP A 423 -24.39 9.17 10.37
C ASP A 423 -22.89 8.96 10.46
N THR A 424 -22.19 9.35 9.42
CA THR A 424 -20.73 9.21 9.34
C THR A 424 -20.11 10.60 9.21
N LYS A 425 -19.19 10.93 10.12
CA LYS A 425 -18.46 12.20 10.13
C LYS A 425 -16.97 11.94 10.04
N LEU A 426 -16.31 12.66 9.14
CA LEU A 426 -14.85 12.71 9.08
C LEU A 426 -14.32 13.80 10.01
N ALA A 427 -13.28 13.49 10.77
CA ALA A 427 -12.60 14.45 11.64
C ALA A 427 -11.11 14.16 11.68
N ARG A 428 -10.29 15.20 11.82
CA ARG A 428 -8.84 15.01 12.03
C ARG A 428 -8.53 14.92 13.51
N CYS A 429 -7.85 13.85 13.91
CA CYS A 429 -7.36 13.69 15.28
C CYS A 429 -6.34 14.79 15.59
N GLN A 430 -6.43 15.38 16.78
CA GLN A 430 -5.52 16.41 17.28
C GLN A 430 -4.56 15.86 18.35
N GLY A 431 -4.49 14.55 18.51
CA GLY A 431 -3.73 13.90 19.59
C GLY A 431 -2.22 13.87 19.39
N CYS A 432 -1.73 13.93 18.13
CA CYS A 432 -0.32 13.93 17.77
C CYS A 432 -0.11 14.52 16.36
N THR A 433 1.12 14.57 15.89
CA THR A 433 1.52 15.11 14.58
C THR A 433 0.96 14.34 13.38
N ASN A 434 0.52 13.09 13.56
CA ASN A 434 -0.10 12.28 12.50
C ASN A 434 -1.43 12.83 11.98
N HIS A 435 -2.16 13.61 12.79
CA HIS A 435 -3.46 14.15 12.41
C HIS A 435 -4.36 13.14 11.68
N CYS A 436 -4.42 11.89 12.18
CA CYS A 436 -5.17 10.79 11.56
C CYS A 436 -6.56 11.26 11.14
N LEU A 437 -6.98 10.88 9.94
CA LEU A 437 -8.35 11.08 9.50
C LEU A 437 -9.22 10.02 10.15
N LEU A 438 -10.07 10.45 11.09
CA LEU A 438 -10.99 9.59 11.82
C LEU A 438 -12.32 9.53 11.08
N THR A 439 -12.87 8.33 10.97
CA THR A 439 -14.23 8.09 10.55
C THR A 439 -15.08 7.79 11.79
N ILE A 440 -15.94 8.71 12.15
CA ILE A 440 -16.80 8.61 13.32
C ILE A 440 -18.19 8.21 12.86
N ASN A 441 -18.56 6.95 13.08
CA ASN A 441 -19.90 6.44 12.83
C ASN A 441 -20.73 6.61 14.09
N ARG A 442 -21.83 7.35 14.01
CA ARG A 442 -22.78 7.58 15.09
C ARG A 442 -24.06 6.81 14.81
N PHE A 443 -24.54 6.11 15.81
CA PHE A 443 -25.77 5.33 15.74
C PHE A 443 -26.82 5.89 16.69
N SER A 444 -28.09 5.59 16.43
CA SER A 444 -29.17 5.85 17.36
C SER A 444 -28.86 5.31 18.79
N GLY A 445 -29.35 5.96 19.82
CA GLY A 445 -29.06 5.61 21.22
C GLY A 445 -27.69 6.10 21.71
N ASN A 446 -27.12 7.16 21.12
CA ASN A 446 -25.86 7.81 21.50
C ASN A 446 -24.64 6.86 21.43
N ARG A 447 -24.70 5.82 20.58
CA ARG A 447 -23.60 4.89 20.31
C ARG A 447 -22.70 5.46 19.21
N GLN A 448 -21.42 5.16 19.29
CA GLN A 448 -20.47 5.54 18.24
C GLN A 448 -19.41 4.46 18.02
N TYR A 449 -18.90 4.41 16.81
CA TYR A 449 -17.77 3.59 16.42
C TYR A 449 -16.79 4.43 15.60
N ILE A 450 -15.52 4.44 16.00
CA ILE A 450 -14.48 5.28 15.39
C ILE A 450 -13.45 4.39 14.74
N THR A 451 -13.10 4.69 13.50
CA THR A 451 -12.02 4.04 12.73
C THR A 451 -11.05 5.07 12.16
N GLY A 452 -9.99 4.61 11.51
CA GLY A 452 -8.95 5.48 10.95
C GLY A 452 -7.96 6.00 12.00
N ASN A 453 -8.18 5.64 13.30
CA ASN A 453 -7.23 5.94 14.36
C ASN A 453 -6.04 4.98 14.31
N ARG A 454 -4.83 5.53 14.36
CA ARG A 454 -3.60 4.73 14.47
C ARG A 454 -3.23 4.42 15.92
N CYS A 455 -3.93 5.00 16.90
CA CYS A 455 -3.73 4.76 18.33
C CYS A 455 -4.98 5.08 19.12
N GLU A 456 -5.04 4.68 20.39
CA GLU A 456 -6.16 4.87 21.33
C GLU A 456 -6.55 6.36 21.52
N ARG A 457 -5.64 7.30 21.29
CA ARG A 457 -5.93 8.75 21.38
C ARG A 457 -7.02 9.19 20.40
N GLY A 458 -7.06 8.57 19.22
CA GLY A 458 -8.11 8.83 18.23
C GLY A 458 -9.49 8.37 18.65
N LEU A 459 -9.60 7.46 19.62
CA LEU A 459 -10.85 6.98 20.19
C LEU A 459 -11.39 7.88 21.31
N GLY A 460 -10.70 9.00 21.64
CA GLY A 460 -11.08 9.87 22.75
C GLY A 460 -10.83 9.26 24.13
N LYS A 461 -10.12 8.12 24.21
CA LYS A 461 -9.67 7.59 25.48
C LYS A 461 -8.62 8.53 26.06
N GLU A 462 -8.75 8.87 27.34
CA GLU A 462 -7.81 9.77 28.01
C GLU A 462 -6.38 9.33 27.80
N LYS A 463 -5.49 10.33 27.61
CA LYS A 463 -4.04 10.11 27.57
C LYS A 463 -3.66 9.26 28.78
N ASN A 464 -2.93 8.17 28.53
CA ASN A 464 -2.15 7.56 29.60
C ASN A 464 -1.38 8.71 30.24
N LYS A 465 -1.67 9.03 31.52
CA LYS A 465 -1.04 10.16 32.24
C LYS A 465 0.45 9.95 32.46
N ASP A 466 0.92 8.74 32.19
CA ASP A 466 2.33 8.40 32.24
C ASP A 466 3.07 9.04 31.07
N ASN A 467 4.04 9.85 31.37
CA ASN A 467 4.92 10.46 30.37
C ASN A 467 5.93 9.39 29.89
N ILE A 468 5.50 8.52 28.97
CA ILE A 468 6.32 7.45 28.43
C ILE A 468 7.43 8.06 27.56
N PRO A 469 8.71 7.69 27.79
CA PRO A 469 9.83 8.21 27.00
C PRO A 469 9.72 7.87 25.52
N ASN A 470 9.92 8.92 24.66
CA ASN A 470 9.97 8.82 23.21
C ASN A 470 11.25 9.52 22.72
N LEU A 471 12.29 8.75 22.43
CA LEU A 471 13.56 9.33 21.97
C LEU A 471 13.54 9.74 20.49
N PHE A 472 12.59 9.29 19.67
CA PHE A 472 12.40 9.81 18.32
C PHE A 472 11.95 11.30 18.36
N GLU A 473 10.98 11.61 19.21
CA GLU A 473 10.54 13.00 19.42
C GLU A 473 11.67 13.87 19.99
N TYR A 474 12.39 13.37 20.99
CA TYR A 474 13.53 14.07 21.57
C TYR A 474 14.62 14.34 20.54
N LYS A 475 15.04 13.31 19.78
CA LYS A 475 16.08 13.41 18.74
C LYS A 475 15.68 14.39 17.65
N ASN A 476 14.45 14.28 17.13
CA ASN A 476 13.93 15.16 16.09
C ASN A 476 13.99 16.64 16.53
N LYS A 477 13.59 16.92 17.77
CA LYS A 477 13.67 18.27 18.33
C LYS A 477 15.13 18.71 18.50
N ARG A 478 15.97 17.89 19.11
CA ARG A 478 17.36 18.25 19.43
C ARG A 478 18.22 18.52 18.21
N ILE A 479 18.05 17.76 17.15
CA ILE A 479 18.85 17.90 15.92
C ILE A 479 18.56 19.21 15.20
N PHE A 480 17.33 19.72 15.25
CA PHE A 480 16.89 20.88 14.46
C PHE A 480 16.61 22.15 15.29
N ASP A 481 16.79 22.12 16.61
CA ASP A 481 16.52 23.23 17.52
C ASP A 481 17.73 24.18 17.58
N TYR A 482 17.98 24.90 16.49
CA TYR A 482 19.03 25.90 16.38
C TYR A 482 18.43 27.21 15.90
N GLU A 483 18.68 28.32 16.67
CA GLU A 483 18.24 29.64 16.30
C GLU A 483 19.14 30.20 15.18
N PRO A 484 18.60 30.63 14.04
CA PRO A 484 19.36 31.28 12.99
C PRO A 484 19.88 32.64 13.45
N LEU A 485 20.89 33.18 12.77
CA LEU A 485 21.29 34.55 12.97
C LEU A 485 20.19 35.50 12.50
N SER A 486 20.02 36.62 13.22
CA SER A 486 19.18 37.72 12.76
C SER A 486 19.73 38.33 11.46
N ALA A 487 18.90 39.06 10.72
CA ALA A 487 19.33 39.72 9.49
C ALA A 487 20.51 40.72 9.73
N GLU A 488 20.58 41.32 10.93
CA GLU A 488 21.66 42.25 11.32
C GLU A 488 22.97 41.53 11.62
N GLU A 489 22.90 40.31 12.16
CA GLU A 489 24.06 39.47 12.50
C GLU A 489 24.57 38.65 11.31
N ALA A 490 23.74 38.40 10.32
CA ALA A 490 24.05 37.58 9.14
C ALA A 490 24.85 38.37 8.09
N ALA A 491 26.06 38.80 8.45
CA ALA A 491 26.90 39.65 7.61
C ALA A 491 27.24 39.04 6.23
N ARG A 492 27.10 37.73 6.05
CA ARG A 492 27.41 37.02 4.80
C ARG A 492 26.17 36.46 4.08
N GLY A 493 24.95 36.83 4.54
CA GLY A 493 23.70 36.45 3.88
C GLY A 493 23.07 35.16 4.41
N THR A 494 22.32 34.50 3.55
CA THR A 494 21.47 33.37 3.90
C THR A 494 21.87 32.08 3.19
N VAL A 495 21.81 30.95 3.88
CA VAL A 495 22.01 29.61 3.30
C VAL A 495 20.80 28.74 3.55
N GLY A 496 20.24 28.16 2.48
CA GLY A 496 19.18 27.18 2.55
C GLY A 496 19.73 25.78 2.79
N ILE A 497 19.22 25.06 3.79
CA ILE A 497 19.56 23.64 4.05
C ILE A 497 18.29 22.81 3.97
N PRO A 498 18.21 21.81 3.08
CA PRO A 498 17.07 20.90 3.04
C PRO A 498 17.10 19.93 4.23
N ARG A 499 15.96 19.77 4.91
CA ARG A 499 15.79 18.86 6.04
C ARG A 499 15.51 17.45 5.55
N VAL A 500 16.55 16.77 5.03
CA VAL A 500 16.41 15.49 4.35
C VAL A 500 17.60 14.56 4.63
N LEU A 501 17.37 13.26 4.48
CA LEU A 501 18.39 12.21 4.52
C LEU A 501 19.39 12.41 5.69
N ASN A 502 20.68 12.49 5.44
CA ASN A 502 21.69 12.62 6.49
C ASN A 502 21.72 13.98 7.20
N MET A 503 20.88 14.94 6.83
CA MET A 503 20.69 16.13 7.66
C MET A 503 20.08 15.76 9.03
N TYR A 504 19.38 14.65 9.13
CA TYR A 504 18.91 14.07 10.40
C TYR A 504 20.04 13.52 11.31
N GLU A 505 21.28 13.55 10.85
CA GLU A 505 22.49 13.29 11.64
C GLU A 505 23.41 14.52 11.70
N ASN A 506 23.68 15.14 10.55
CA ASN A 506 24.76 16.11 10.37
C ASN A 506 24.31 17.57 10.48
N TYR A 507 23.01 17.86 10.58
CA TYR A 507 22.52 19.26 10.68
C TYR A 507 23.11 20.04 11.87
N PRO A 508 23.30 19.48 13.07
CA PRO A 508 23.94 20.19 14.17
C PRO A 508 25.30 20.78 13.81
N PHE A 509 26.12 20.05 13.04
CA PHE A 509 27.39 20.55 12.51
C PHE A 509 27.16 21.76 11.58
N TRP A 510 26.26 21.61 10.61
CA TRP A 510 26.04 22.64 9.59
C TRP A 510 25.41 23.89 10.17
N ALA A 511 24.52 23.79 11.14
CA ALA A 511 23.93 24.93 11.83
C ALA A 511 24.99 25.78 12.54
N VAL A 512 25.89 25.12 13.29
CA VAL A 512 26.98 25.81 14.00
C VAL A 512 28.04 26.33 13.02
N PHE A 513 28.43 25.56 12.02
CA PHE A 513 29.39 25.94 11.00
C PHE A 513 28.98 27.22 10.26
N PHE A 514 27.79 27.26 9.72
CA PHE A 514 27.33 28.45 8.98
C PHE A 514 27.09 29.65 9.89
N LYS A 515 26.54 29.40 11.07
CA LYS A 515 26.36 30.46 12.08
C LYS A 515 27.70 31.11 12.45
N LYS A 516 28.74 30.32 12.68
CA LYS A 516 30.09 30.78 13.01
C LYS A 516 30.74 31.58 11.87
N LEU A 517 30.43 31.21 10.62
CA LEU A 517 30.87 31.93 9.43
C LEU A 517 30.05 33.22 9.16
N GLY A 518 28.99 33.50 9.92
CA GLY A 518 28.15 34.69 9.74
C GLY A 518 27.05 34.55 8.68
N PHE A 519 26.60 33.32 8.39
CA PHE A 519 25.42 33.07 7.56
C PHE A 519 24.19 32.80 8.43
N SER A 520 23.03 33.31 8.04
CA SER A 520 21.75 32.88 8.59
C SER A 520 21.28 31.62 7.88
N VAL A 521 20.98 30.56 8.65
CA VAL A 521 20.54 29.28 8.09
C VAL A 521 19.02 29.27 7.97
N VAL A 522 18.52 29.04 6.74
CA VAL A 522 17.11 28.78 6.44
C VAL A 522 16.94 27.28 6.27
N LEU A 523 16.41 26.63 7.31
CA LEU A 523 16.10 25.21 7.28
C LEU A 523 14.71 25.00 6.67
N SER A 524 14.55 24.06 5.75
CA SER A 524 13.22 23.69 5.26
C SER A 524 12.36 23.07 6.38
N PRO A 525 11.02 23.18 6.33
CA PRO A 525 10.15 22.73 7.40
C PRO A 525 10.19 21.21 7.59
N SER A 526 9.52 20.70 8.60
CA SER A 526 9.29 19.25 8.76
C SER A 526 8.57 18.69 7.54
N SER A 527 8.91 17.48 7.15
CA SER A 527 8.30 16.80 5.99
C SER A 527 6.79 16.62 6.17
N THR A 528 6.09 16.80 5.11
CA THR A 528 4.64 16.55 5.00
C THR A 528 4.31 16.14 3.57
N ARG A 529 3.14 15.55 3.35
CA ARG A 529 2.64 15.27 2.00
C ARG A 529 2.67 16.49 1.07
N LYS A 530 2.40 17.69 1.59
CA LYS A 530 2.47 18.94 0.81
C LYS A 530 3.89 19.27 0.35
N ILE A 531 4.89 19.01 1.20
CA ILE A 531 6.30 19.19 0.82
C ILE A 531 6.66 18.20 -0.30
N TYR A 532 6.26 16.92 -0.20
CA TYR A 532 6.46 15.96 -1.27
C TYR A 532 5.87 16.46 -2.61
N GLU A 533 4.64 16.95 -2.59
CA GLU A 533 3.92 17.41 -3.77
C GLU A 533 4.58 18.61 -4.46
N LEU A 534 5.33 19.46 -3.73
CA LEU A 534 6.06 20.58 -4.32
C LEU A 534 7.18 20.16 -5.27
N GLY A 535 7.74 18.97 -5.11
CA GLY A 535 8.89 18.51 -5.90
C GLY A 535 8.58 17.37 -6.85
N ILE A 536 7.31 16.97 -6.98
CA ILE A 536 6.93 15.73 -7.68
C ILE A 536 7.31 15.72 -9.17
N ASP A 537 7.31 16.86 -9.82
CA ASP A 537 7.63 17.03 -11.24
C ASP A 537 9.12 16.82 -11.57
N SER A 538 9.99 17.05 -10.60
CA SER A 538 11.43 16.89 -10.75
C SER A 538 11.97 15.51 -10.35
N ILE A 539 11.11 14.60 -9.83
CA ILE A 539 11.50 13.23 -9.46
C ILE A 539 11.79 12.41 -10.72
N PRO A 540 13.02 11.92 -10.92
CA PRO A 540 13.40 11.28 -12.19
C PRO A 540 12.90 9.84 -12.34
N SER A 541 12.56 9.16 -11.25
CA SER A 541 12.15 7.75 -11.26
C SER A 541 11.14 7.40 -10.18
N GLU A 542 10.16 6.59 -10.53
CA GLU A 542 9.21 5.97 -9.59
C GLU A 542 9.90 5.04 -8.58
N SER A 543 11.02 4.43 -8.97
CA SER A 543 11.75 3.46 -8.14
C SER A 543 12.65 4.09 -7.07
N GLU A 544 12.79 5.42 -7.03
CA GLU A 544 13.50 6.12 -5.97
C GLU A 544 12.81 5.89 -4.62
N CYS A 545 13.61 5.74 -3.55
CA CYS A 545 13.05 5.59 -2.20
C CYS A 545 12.32 6.87 -1.75
N TYR A 546 11.27 6.72 -0.95
CA TYR A 546 10.44 7.87 -0.52
C TYR A 546 11.23 8.96 0.22
N PRO A 547 12.18 8.63 1.13
CA PRO A 547 13.03 9.64 1.74
C PRO A 547 13.83 10.50 0.75
N ALA A 548 14.27 9.92 -0.36
CA ALA A 548 14.95 10.66 -1.43
C ALA A 548 13.98 11.55 -2.23
N LYS A 549 12.78 11.04 -2.53
CA LYS A 549 11.74 11.83 -3.21
C LYS A 549 11.35 13.09 -2.45
N LEU A 550 11.32 13.03 -1.11
CA LEU A 550 11.08 14.20 -0.25
C LEU A 550 12.09 15.32 -0.47
N ALA A 551 13.35 14.99 -0.83
CA ALA A 551 14.39 15.99 -1.04
C ALA A 551 14.05 17.01 -2.15
N HIS A 552 13.35 16.56 -3.21
CA HIS A 552 12.88 17.44 -4.28
C HIS A 552 11.96 18.54 -3.73
N GLY A 553 10.98 18.18 -2.93
CA GLY A 553 10.04 19.13 -2.32
C GLY A 553 10.70 20.09 -1.34
N HIS A 554 11.64 19.62 -0.53
CA HIS A 554 12.40 20.48 0.38
C HIS A 554 13.27 21.50 -0.35
N VAL A 555 13.92 21.09 -1.43
CA VAL A 555 14.73 22.00 -2.25
C VAL A 555 13.84 23.00 -2.99
N THR A 556 12.73 22.57 -3.57
CA THR A 556 11.75 23.49 -4.19
C THR A 556 11.20 24.51 -3.18
N TRP A 557 10.92 24.06 -1.95
CA TRP A 557 10.50 24.99 -0.89
C TRP A 557 11.57 26.04 -0.60
N LEU A 558 12.86 25.65 -0.51
CA LEU A 558 13.98 26.59 -0.28
C LEU A 558 14.17 27.57 -1.43
N ILE A 559 13.97 27.15 -2.68
CA ILE A 559 13.99 28.02 -3.85
C ILE A 559 12.98 29.16 -3.67
N HIS A 560 11.79 28.85 -3.18
CA HIS A 560 10.75 29.87 -2.92
C HIS A 560 11.07 30.81 -1.72
N GLN A 561 12.07 30.52 -0.89
CA GLN A 561 12.51 31.39 0.19
C GLN A 561 13.51 32.47 -0.26
N ASN A 562 13.97 32.43 -1.52
CA ASN A 562 14.96 33.39 -2.08
C ASN A 562 16.25 33.49 -1.24
N VAL A 563 16.78 32.33 -0.83
CA VAL A 563 18.08 32.24 -0.14
C VAL A 563 19.23 32.56 -1.11
N ASP A 564 20.36 33.07 -0.61
CA ASP A 564 21.52 33.41 -1.47
C ASP A 564 22.12 32.17 -2.14
N PHE A 565 22.12 31.05 -1.45
CA PHE A 565 22.44 29.71 -2.04
C PHE A 565 21.84 28.61 -1.20
N ILE A 566 21.64 27.44 -1.85
CA ILE A 566 21.25 26.19 -1.19
C ILE A 566 22.47 25.30 -1.03
N PHE A 567 22.68 24.77 0.17
CA PHE A 567 23.79 23.86 0.49
C PHE A 567 23.27 22.47 0.80
N TYR A 568 23.61 21.50 -0.06
CA TYR A 568 23.26 20.10 0.10
C TYR A 568 24.43 19.21 -0.32
N PRO A 569 25.39 18.91 0.60
CA PRO A 569 26.59 18.17 0.26
C PRO A 569 26.31 16.68 -0.02
N CYS A 570 27.12 16.09 -0.87
CA CYS A 570 27.23 14.66 -1.09
C CYS A 570 28.19 14.05 -0.06
N ILE A 571 27.72 13.12 0.77
CA ILE A 571 28.51 12.55 1.87
C ILE A 571 28.74 11.04 1.65
N PRO A 572 29.86 10.62 1.02
CA PRO A 572 30.16 9.21 0.84
C PRO A 572 30.62 8.52 2.13
N TYR A 573 31.31 9.21 3.03
CA TYR A 573 31.89 8.64 4.24
C TYR A 573 31.41 9.38 5.48
N GLU A 574 30.98 8.62 6.47
CA GLU A 574 30.71 9.09 7.84
C GLU A 574 31.91 8.82 8.77
N ARG A 575 31.82 9.25 10.02
CA ARG A 575 32.82 8.89 11.05
C ARG A 575 32.81 7.39 11.27
N ASN A 576 33.99 6.79 11.38
CA ASN A 576 34.09 5.39 11.72
C ASN A 576 33.84 5.18 13.23
N GLU A 577 32.63 4.77 13.60
CA GLU A 577 32.23 4.47 14.98
C GLU A 577 32.58 3.05 15.38
N PHE A 578 32.79 2.18 14.40
CA PHE A 578 33.05 0.74 14.58
C PHE A 578 34.34 0.37 13.82
N PRO A 579 35.53 0.44 14.46
CA PRO A 579 36.82 0.20 13.80
C PRO A 579 36.93 -1.15 13.11
N ASP A 580 36.22 -2.16 13.62
CA ASP A 580 36.22 -3.53 13.07
C ASP A 580 35.20 -3.73 11.93
N SER A 581 34.47 -2.69 11.52
CA SER A 581 33.56 -2.75 10.37
C SER A 581 34.31 -2.81 9.04
N ASN A 582 33.69 -3.39 8.01
CA ASN A 582 34.31 -3.46 6.68
C ASN A 582 34.53 -2.08 6.05
N ASN A 583 33.63 -1.13 6.32
CA ASN A 583 33.75 0.27 5.90
C ASN A 583 32.75 1.14 6.66
N HIS A 584 32.73 2.46 6.36
CA HIS A 584 31.86 3.46 6.99
C HIS A 584 31.18 4.33 5.92
N TYR A 585 30.74 3.73 4.81
CA TYR A 585 29.99 4.42 3.74
C TYR A 585 28.60 4.82 4.17
N ASN A 586 28.07 5.81 3.45
CA ASN A 586 26.61 5.99 3.36
C ASN A 586 26.00 5.09 2.28
N CYS A 587 24.66 4.96 2.27
CA CYS A 587 24.00 4.30 1.16
C CYS A 587 24.19 5.12 -0.14
N PRO A 588 24.14 4.50 -1.33
CA PRO A 588 24.35 5.20 -2.60
C PRO A 588 23.45 6.42 -2.80
N ILE A 589 22.20 6.35 -2.36
CA ILE A 589 21.25 7.48 -2.44
C ILE A 589 21.75 8.67 -1.61
N VAL A 590 22.05 8.47 -0.33
CA VAL A 590 22.57 9.55 0.54
C VAL A 590 23.87 10.14 -0.02
N THR A 591 24.74 9.27 -0.56
CA THR A 591 26.05 9.67 -1.11
C THR A 591 25.92 10.67 -2.26
N SER A 592 24.94 10.55 -3.14
CA SER A 592 24.93 11.27 -4.41
C SER A 592 23.60 11.93 -4.79
N TYR A 593 22.59 11.89 -3.94
CA TYR A 593 21.26 12.39 -4.32
C TYR A 593 21.21 13.90 -4.58
N ALA A 594 22.11 14.67 -3.96
CA ALA A 594 22.27 16.08 -4.28
C ALA A 594 22.66 16.33 -5.74
N GLU A 595 23.42 15.42 -6.38
CA GLU A 595 23.70 15.47 -7.83
C GLU A 595 22.43 15.17 -8.65
N ASN A 596 21.57 14.28 -8.16
CA ASN A 596 20.28 14.01 -8.80
C ASN A 596 19.40 15.28 -8.78
N ILE A 597 19.26 15.93 -7.63
CA ILE A 597 18.56 17.20 -7.47
C ILE A 597 19.12 18.25 -8.45
N LYS A 598 20.44 18.44 -8.48
CA LYS A 598 21.10 19.42 -9.33
C LYS A 598 20.77 19.28 -10.81
N ASN A 599 20.61 18.03 -11.28
CA ASN A 599 20.38 17.75 -12.69
C ASN A 599 18.89 17.65 -13.09
N ASN A 600 17.96 17.65 -12.12
CA ASN A 600 16.53 17.44 -12.39
C ASN A 600 15.64 18.60 -11.90
N VAL A 601 16.17 19.58 -11.14
CA VAL A 601 15.43 20.79 -10.74
C VAL A 601 15.84 21.93 -11.66
N ASP A 602 14.90 22.47 -12.42
CA ASP A 602 15.14 23.42 -13.50
C ASP A 602 15.75 24.73 -13.05
N GLU A 603 15.30 25.29 -11.93
CA GLU A 603 15.84 26.53 -11.38
C GLU A 603 17.33 26.42 -11.02
N ILE A 604 17.75 25.21 -10.65
CA ILE A 604 19.15 24.89 -10.37
C ILE A 604 19.90 24.65 -11.69
N THR A 605 19.33 23.84 -12.59
CA THR A 605 19.95 23.48 -13.89
C THR A 605 20.15 24.72 -14.77
N SER A 606 19.21 25.66 -14.75
CA SER A 606 19.29 26.92 -15.50
C SER A 606 20.24 27.95 -14.85
N GLY A 607 20.71 27.70 -13.65
CA GLY A 607 21.57 28.63 -12.90
C GLY A 607 20.83 29.80 -12.28
N GLN A 608 19.49 29.78 -12.18
CA GLN A 608 18.71 30.80 -11.49
C GLN A 608 18.93 30.78 -9.98
N VAL A 609 19.20 29.60 -9.43
CA VAL A 609 19.47 29.38 -8.01
C VAL A 609 20.87 28.77 -7.85
N LYS A 610 21.67 29.38 -6.99
CA LYS A 610 22.99 28.87 -6.64
C LYS A 610 22.83 27.62 -5.75
N PHE A 611 23.29 26.47 -6.23
CA PHE A 611 23.21 25.20 -5.52
C PHE A 611 24.61 24.60 -5.32
N LEU A 612 25.00 24.43 -4.05
CA LEU A 612 26.31 23.89 -3.66
C LEU A 612 26.14 22.47 -3.14
N ASN A 613 26.66 21.51 -3.89
CA ASN A 613 26.57 20.08 -3.57
C ASN A 613 27.94 19.38 -3.59
N PRO A 614 28.95 19.93 -2.86
CA PRO A 614 30.28 19.35 -2.89
C PRO A 614 30.31 17.94 -2.29
N PHE A 615 31.20 17.08 -2.81
CA PHE A 615 31.52 15.80 -2.20
C PHE A 615 32.44 16.03 -1.00
N MET A 616 31.99 15.56 0.18
CA MET A 616 32.64 15.76 1.46
C MET A 616 32.65 14.47 2.27
N ALA A 617 33.70 14.28 3.07
CA ALA A 617 33.83 13.11 3.94
C ALA A 617 33.87 13.57 5.41
N PHE A 618 32.98 13.03 6.21
CA PHE A 618 32.97 13.22 7.66
C PHE A 618 33.93 12.28 8.40
N THR A 619 35.01 11.82 7.72
CA THR A 619 35.97 10.88 8.31
C THR A 619 36.70 11.45 9.51
N ASN A 620 37.20 12.68 9.37
CA ASN A 620 37.85 13.44 10.44
C ASN A 620 37.80 14.94 10.14
N GLU A 621 38.13 15.74 11.15
CA GLU A 621 38.08 17.22 11.13
C GLU A 621 39.00 17.83 10.07
N ASP A 622 40.24 17.31 9.92
CA ASP A 622 41.21 17.81 8.95
C ASP A 622 40.81 17.61 7.51
N THR A 623 40.28 16.40 7.20
CA THR A 623 39.80 16.08 5.86
C THR A 623 38.62 16.98 5.49
N LEU A 624 37.66 17.15 6.39
CA LEU A 624 36.48 17.99 6.18
C LEU A 624 36.87 19.44 6.02
N SER A 625 37.78 19.97 6.89
CA SER A 625 38.31 21.34 6.81
C SER A 625 38.97 21.61 5.44
N SER A 626 39.80 20.68 4.99
CA SER A 626 40.49 20.81 3.70
C SER A 626 39.55 20.85 2.52
N GLN A 627 38.44 20.13 2.60
CA GLN A 627 37.41 20.14 1.56
C GLN A 627 36.55 21.41 1.61
N LEU A 628 36.18 21.88 2.79
CA LEU A 628 35.41 23.13 2.98
C LEU A 628 36.21 24.38 2.59
N ILE A 629 37.51 24.38 2.82
CA ILE A 629 38.42 25.47 2.37
C ILE A 629 38.37 25.60 0.84
N LYS A 630 38.32 24.49 0.09
CA LYS A 630 38.20 24.53 -1.38
C LYS A 630 36.89 25.16 -1.85
N VAL A 631 35.80 24.99 -1.09
CA VAL A 631 34.49 25.54 -1.44
C VAL A 631 34.35 27.01 -0.99
N PHE A 632 34.64 27.31 0.27
CA PHE A 632 34.36 28.61 0.89
C PHE A 632 35.57 29.56 0.96
N GLY A 633 36.80 29.04 0.81
CA GLY A 633 38.00 29.83 0.71
C GLY A 633 38.22 30.47 -0.66
N SER A 634 37.34 30.25 -1.63
CA SER A 634 37.38 30.87 -2.95
C SER A 634 37.16 32.40 -2.87
N SER A 635 37.59 33.12 -3.92
CA SER A 635 37.40 34.57 -4.03
C SER A 635 35.93 35.03 -3.94
N GLU A 636 35.04 34.12 -4.25
CA GLU A 636 33.59 34.36 -4.24
C GLU A 636 33.02 34.56 -2.81
N PHE A 637 33.47 33.75 -1.85
CA PHE A 637 33.04 33.87 -0.46
C PHE A 637 34.00 34.67 0.41
N GLY A 638 35.29 34.73 0.04
CA GLY A 638 36.30 35.51 0.71
C GLY A 638 36.53 35.13 2.18
N ILE A 639 36.29 33.85 2.54
CA ILE A 639 36.44 33.36 3.91
C ILE A 639 37.85 32.80 4.10
N SER A 640 38.53 33.25 5.14
CA SER A 640 39.87 32.78 5.43
C SER A 640 39.92 31.33 5.87
N GLU A 641 41.03 30.64 5.58
CA GLU A 641 41.25 29.26 6.03
C GLU A 641 41.11 29.09 7.54
N ALA A 642 41.58 30.11 8.30
CA ALA A 642 41.49 30.08 9.76
C ALA A 642 40.04 30.14 10.27
N GLU A 643 39.20 31.00 9.67
CA GLU A 643 37.77 31.08 10.00
C GLU A 643 37.05 29.75 9.67
N ILE A 644 37.37 29.11 8.51
CA ILE A 644 36.77 27.85 8.13
C ILE A 644 37.16 26.74 9.09
N ARG A 645 38.47 26.65 9.47
CA ARG A 645 38.93 25.64 10.43
C ARG A 645 38.33 25.84 11.82
N ASP A 646 38.19 27.06 12.28
CA ASP A 646 37.54 27.37 13.55
C ASP A 646 36.06 26.99 13.52
N ALA A 647 35.34 27.31 12.45
CA ALA A 647 33.95 26.93 12.27
C ALA A 647 33.75 25.39 12.17
N VAL A 648 34.66 24.68 11.51
CA VAL A 648 34.65 23.21 11.45
C VAL A 648 34.86 22.60 12.84
N SER A 649 35.83 23.12 13.60
CA SER A 649 36.10 22.64 14.95
C SER A 649 34.90 22.82 15.90
N GLU A 650 34.24 23.97 15.84
CA GLU A 650 33.02 24.22 16.63
C GLU A 650 31.86 23.29 16.19
N GLY A 651 31.62 23.13 14.88
CA GLY A 651 30.62 22.20 14.38
C GLY A 651 30.90 20.73 14.77
N TRP A 652 32.18 20.33 14.77
CA TRP A 652 32.59 18.99 15.17
C TRP A 652 32.37 18.71 16.66
N LYS A 653 32.63 19.72 17.50
CA LYS A 653 32.32 19.68 18.94
C LYS A 653 30.82 19.52 19.18
N GLU A 654 30.00 20.28 18.44
CA GLU A 654 28.55 20.18 18.57
C GLU A 654 28.02 18.79 18.21
N LEU A 655 28.51 18.17 17.14
CA LEU A 655 28.16 16.77 16.83
C LEU A 655 28.50 15.82 17.97
N ALA A 656 29.64 16.00 18.62
CA ALA A 656 30.05 15.19 19.77
C ALA A 656 29.13 15.43 20.98
N VAL A 657 28.72 16.66 21.22
CA VAL A 657 27.75 17.01 22.27
C VAL A 657 26.40 16.35 22.04
N VAL A 658 25.82 16.50 20.84
CA VAL A 658 24.52 15.89 20.49
C VAL A 658 24.57 14.37 20.68
N ARG A 659 25.66 13.72 20.24
CA ARG A 659 25.85 12.30 20.42
C ARG A 659 25.87 11.89 21.89
N MET A 660 26.65 12.58 22.73
CA MET A 660 26.70 12.31 24.16
C MET A 660 25.34 12.51 24.83
N GLU A 661 24.60 13.53 24.43
CA GLU A 661 23.25 13.78 24.94
C GLU A 661 22.29 12.65 24.56
N MET A 662 22.34 12.13 23.32
CA MET A 662 21.53 10.99 22.90
C MET A 662 21.86 9.72 23.69
N GLN A 663 23.15 9.41 23.87
CA GLN A 663 23.60 8.29 24.69
C GLN A 663 23.11 8.40 26.13
N LYS A 664 23.30 9.56 26.75
CA LYS A 664 22.83 9.83 28.11
C LYS A 664 21.29 9.69 28.22
N LYS A 665 20.55 10.18 27.24
CA LYS A 665 19.09 10.00 27.20
C LYS A 665 18.71 8.55 27.08
N GLY A 666 19.43 7.75 26.31
CA GLY A 666 19.28 6.30 26.25
C GLY A 666 19.43 5.65 27.63
N GLU A 667 20.51 5.97 28.34
CA GLU A 667 20.78 5.47 29.69
C GLU A 667 19.71 5.89 30.70
N GLU A 668 19.23 7.16 30.62
CA GLU A 668 18.12 7.66 31.44
C GLU A 668 16.82 6.85 31.21
N VAL A 669 16.52 6.48 29.95
CA VAL A 669 15.34 5.68 29.61
C VAL A 669 15.51 4.23 30.08
N LEU A 670 16.68 3.63 29.93
CA LEU A 670 16.97 2.28 30.47
C LEU A 670 16.76 2.24 31.98
N LYS A 671 17.28 3.21 32.71
CA LYS A 671 17.07 3.34 34.16
C LYS A 671 15.57 3.51 34.51
N TYR A 672 14.85 4.37 33.78
CA TYR A 672 13.40 4.50 33.94
C TYR A 672 12.67 3.17 33.76
N MET A 673 13.07 2.35 32.79
CA MET A 673 12.47 1.04 32.55
C MET A 673 12.75 0.08 33.71
N GLU A 674 13.98 0.07 34.23
CA GLU A 674 14.35 -0.75 35.38
C GLU A 674 13.56 -0.36 36.65
N GLU A 675 13.47 0.94 36.93
CA GLU A 675 12.76 1.47 38.10
C GLU A 675 11.23 1.24 38.04
N THR A 676 10.64 1.26 36.85
CA THR A 676 9.18 1.17 36.65
C THR A 676 8.71 -0.23 36.24
N GLY A 677 9.61 -1.13 35.86
CA GLY A 677 9.29 -2.43 35.28
C GLY A 677 8.64 -2.34 33.88
N LYS A 678 8.65 -1.16 33.25
CA LYS A 678 8.08 -0.96 31.90
C LYS A 678 9.00 -1.50 30.83
N ARG A 679 8.40 -1.97 29.74
CA ARG A 679 9.13 -2.44 28.55
C ARG A 679 9.51 -1.28 27.65
N GLY A 680 10.51 -1.51 26.80
CA GLY A 680 10.94 -0.59 25.77
C GLY A 680 11.18 -1.28 24.44
N ILE A 681 11.17 -0.51 23.38
CA ILE A 681 11.54 -0.92 22.02
C ILE A 681 12.67 0.00 21.55
N VAL A 682 13.76 -0.60 21.08
CA VAL A 682 14.72 0.12 20.24
C VAL A 682 14.17 0.07 18.81
N LEU A 683 13.62 1.18 18.38
CA LEU A 683 13.12 1.33 17.01
C LEU A 683 14.32 1.62 16.11
N ALA A 684 14.80 0.58 15.45
CA ALA A 684 16.01 0.60 14.65
C ALA A 684 15.75 1.24 13.29
N GLY A 685 16.61 2.15 12.87
CA GLY A 685 16.45 2.84 11.60
C GLY A 685 17.68 3.69 11.25
N ARG A 686 17.68 4.21 10.04
CA ARG A 686 18.68 5.20 9.62
C ARG A 686 18.31 6.60 10.17
N PRO A 687 19.20 7.58 10.19
CA PRO A 687 18.94 8.89 10.80
C PRO A 687 17.62 9.54 10.33
N TYR A 688 17.30 9.46 9.05
CA TYR A 688 16.10 10.07 8.46
C TYR A 688 14.77 9.38 8.84
N HIS A 689 14.78 8.19 9.44
CA HIS A 689 13.56 7.56 9.97
C HIS A 689 12.96 8.31 11.18
N VAL A 690 13.67 9.29 11.71
CA VAL A 690 13.15 10.22 12.71
C VAL A 690 12.16 11.23 12.12
N ASP A 691 12.15 11.39 10.79
CA ASP A 691 11.19 12.24 10.07
C ASP A 691 9.75 11.75 10.28
N PRO A 692 8.81 12.60 10.72
CA PRO A 692 7.44 12.19 11.01
C PRO A 692 6.65 11.74 9.77
N GLU A 693 6.97 12.23 8.57
CA GLU A 693 6.35 11.76 7.32
C GLU A 693 6.84 10.37 6.93
N ILE A 694 8.10 10.03 7.28
CA ILE A 694 8.69 8.72 7.00
C ILE A 694 8.26 7.69 8.04
N ASN A 695 8.28 8.05 9.34
CA ASN A 695 7.96 7.09 10.41
C ASN A 695 6.45 6.89 10.65
N HIS A 696 5.59 7.68 9.99
CA HIS A 696 4.13 7.55 10.06
C HIS A 696 3.53 7.50 11.48
N GLY A 697 4.23 8.04 12.50
CA GLY A 697 3.80 8.05 13.90
C GLY A 697 3.91 6.70 14.61
N ILE A 698 4.77 5.81 14.13
CA ILE A 698 5.08 4.53 14.80
C ILE A 698 5.60 4.77 16.24
N PRO A 699 6.49 5.73 16.52
CA PRO A 699 6.94 6.00 17.89
C PRO A 699 5.79 6.38 18.83
N GLU A 700 4.86 7.21 18.37
CA GLU A 700 3.68 7.63 19.13
C GLU A 700 2.71 6.46 19.37
N LEU A 701 2.57 5.58 18.40
CA LEU A 701 1.78 4.36 18.54
C LEU A 701 2.35 3.46 19.65
N ILE A 702 3.64 3.18 19.61
CA ILE A 702 4.35 2.35 20.60
C ILE A 702 4.19 2.94 22.00
N THR A 703 4.43 4.25 22.16
CA THR A 703 4.26 4.91 23.47
C THR A 703 2.83 4.92 23.97
N SER A 704 1.84 4.88 23.07
CA SER A 704 0.41 4.79 23.46
C SER A 704 0.07 3.47 24.17
N TYR A 705 0.86 2.43 23.93
CA TYR A 705 0.75 1.14 24.63
C TYR A 705 1.54 1.10 25.94
N GLY A 706 2.13 2.23 26.38
CA GLY A 706 2.92 2.29 27.60
C GLY A 706 4.33 1.75 27.46
N ILE A 707 4.83 1.59 26.24
CA ILE A 707 6.15 1.05 25.91
C ILE A 707 7.08 2.22 25.56
N ALA A 708 8.26 2.30 26.17
CA ALA A 708 9.25 3.33 25.89
C ALA A 708 9.88 3.12 24.50
N VAL A 709 10.18 4.21 23.80
CA VAL A 709 10.84 4.16 22.48
C VAL A 709 12.24 4.74 22.58
N LEU A 710 13.23 3.94 22.19
CA LEU A 710 14.64 4.32 22.09
C LEU A 710 15.06 4.36 20.62
N THR A 711 16.10 5.13 20.32
CA THR A 711 16.75 5.15 19.01
C THR A 711 17.97 4.23 19.01
N GLU A 712 18.43 3.79 17.84
CA GLU A 712 19.61 2.94 17.70
C GLU A 712 20.89 3.58 18.29
N ASP A 713 21.07 4.88 18.06
CA ASP A 713 22.25 5.63 18.53
C ASP A 713 22.24 5.92 20.04
N SER A 714 21.06 5.82 20.67
CA SER A 714 20.94 5.98 22.12
C SER A 714 21.48 4.78 22.91
N VAL A 715 21.66 3.59 22.27
CA VAL A 715 22.07 2.33 22.93
C VAL A 715 23.25 1.64 22.24
N SER A 716 23.58 1.97 20.99
CA SER A 716 24.61 1.27 20.22
C SER A 716 26.02 1.34 20.82
N HIS A 717 26.29 2.33 21.67
CA HIS A 717 27.56 2.49 22.38
C HIS A 717 27.75 1.48 23.52
N LEU A 718 26.66 0.83 23.99
CA LEU A 718 26.67 -0.08 25.12
C LEU A 718 27.16 -1.48 24.74
N HIS A 719 27.17 -1.82 23.46
CA HIS A 719 27.59 -3.14 22.98
C HIS A 719 28.27 -3.05 21.60
N GLN A 720 29.13 -4.01 21.29
CA GLN A 720 29.73 -4.16 19.97
C GLN A 720 28.98 -5.23 19.15
N PRO A 721 28.93 -5.15 17.82
CA PRO A 721 28.38 -6.20 16.98
C PRO A 721 29.12 -7.51 17.19
N GLU A 722 28.39 -8.63 17.36
CA GLU A 722 29.01 -9.97 17.37
C GLU A 722 29.52 -10.30 15.96
N ARG A 723 30.78 -10.78 15.90
CA ARG A 723 31.41 -11.13 14.62
C ARG A 723 31.78 -12.62 14.58
N PRO A 724 31.79 -13.28 13.40
CA PRO A 724 31.56 -12.72 12.07
C PRO A 724 30.07 -12.42 11.78
N LEU A 725 29.80 -11.35 11.03
CA LEU A 725 28.48 -11.08 10.47
C LEU A 725 28.23 -11.92 9.22
N ILE A 726 26.97 -12.27 8.96
CA ILE A 726 26.55 -13.02 7.76
C ILE A 726 26.74 -12.19 6.49
N VAL A 727 26.63 -10.86 6.58
CA VAL A 727 26.76 -9.90 5.49
C VAL A 727 27.87 -8.90 5.79
N MET A 728 28.43 -8.27 4.75
CA MET A 728 29.41 -7.20 4.91
C MET A 728 28.76 -5.95 5.49
N ASP A 729 29.31 -5.44 6.59
CA ASP A 729 28.88 -4.20 7.24
C ASP A 729 29.70 -3.00 6.75
N GLN A 730 29.52 -2.63 5.50
CA GLN A 730 30.24 -1.52 4.90
C GLN A 730 29.55 -0.16 5.03
N TRP A 731 28.29 -0.12 5.51
CA TRP A 731 27.55 1.10 5.75
C TRP A 731 27.53 1.42 7.25
N MET A 732 27.95 2.63 7.60
CA MET A 732 28.15 3.05 8.99
C MET A 732 26.89 2.85 9.84
N TYR A 733 25.72 3.24 9.33
CA TYR A 733 24.47 3.11 10.09
C TYR A 733 24.00 1.66 10.25
N HIS A 734 24.35 0.74 9.35
CA HIS A 734 24.08 -0.68 9.54
C HIS A 734 24.90 -1.26 10.70
N SER A 735 26.17 -0.88 10.82
CA SER A 735 27.00 -1.30 11.97
C SER A 735 26.41 -0.80 13.29
N ARG A 736 25.85 0.42 13.31
CA ARG A 736 25.13 0.98 14.45
C ARG A 736 23.89 0.16 14.80
N LEU A 737 23.10 -0.27 13.80
CA LEU A 737 21.93 -1.14 13.99
C LEU A 737 22.31 -2.50 14.56
N TYR A 738 23.38 -3.13 14.07
CA TYR A 738 23.85 -4.41 14.60
C TYR A 738 24.32 -4.30 16.06
N ALA A 739 25.00 -3.22 16.43
CA ALA A 739 25.39 -2.96 17.80
C ALA A 739 24.17 -2.80 18.73
N ALA A 740 23.19 -2.01 18.29
CA ALA A 740 21.95 -1.81 19.04
C ALA A 740 21.15 -3.12 19.18
N ALA A 741 21.02 -3.92 18.12
CA ALA A 741 20.34 -5.22 18.16
C ALA A 741 21.05 -6.20 19.11
N ASN A 742 22.40 -6.23 19.09
CA ASN A 742 23.16 -7.08 19.98
C ASN A 742 23.01 -6.67 21.45
N PHE A 743 22.92 -5.37 21.75
CA PHE A 743 22.60 -4.89 23.09
C PHE A 743 21.22 -5.37 23.55
N VAL A 744 20.19 -5.23 22.70
CA VAL A 744 18.81 -5.63 23.03
C VAL A 744 18.71 -7.12 23.34
N LYS A 745 19.45 -7.97 22.60
CA LYS A 745 19.53 -9.43 22.85
C LYS A 745 19.91 -9.76 24.29
N THR A 746 20.65 -8.90 24.97
CA THR A 746 21.11 -9.11 26.37
C THR A 746 20.14 -8.53 27.39
N SER A 747 19.10 -7.83 27.00
CA SER A 747 18.14 -7.14 27.88
C SER A 747 16.81 -7.87 27.98
N CYS A 748 16.31 -8.08 29.20
CA CYS A 748 15.00 -8.70 29.43
C CYS A 748 13.81 -7.73 29.24
N LEU A 749 14.05 -6.41 29.19
CA LEU A 749 13.01 -5.39 29.11
C LEU A 749 12.94 -4.73 27.73
N LEU A 750 13.88 -5.04 26.84
CA LEU A 750 13.98 -4.43 25.51
C LEU A 750 13.64 -5.41 24.40
N TYR A 751 13.04 -4.87 23.33
CA TYR A 751 12.79 -5.53 22.06
C TYR A 751 13.33 -4.66 20.93
N THR A 752 13.63 -5.27 19.79
CA THR A 752 13.90 -4.54 18.54
C THR A 752 12.68 -4.55 17.63
N SER A 753 12.47 -3.45 16.93
CA SER A 753 11.58 -3.37 15.78
C SER A 753 12.25 -2.54 14.73
N ASP A 754 12.09 -2.90 13.46
CA ASP A 754 12.57 -2.10 12.35
C ASP A 754 11.63 -0.92 12.12
N ALA A 755 12.17 0.25 11.81
CA ALA A 755 11.38 1.38 11.39
C ALA A 755 10.97 1.12 9.93
N ALA A 756 9.72 0.75 9.76
CA ALA A 756 9.16 0.29 8.51
C ALA A 756 9.26 1.33 7.41
N ASP A 757 10.18 1.18 6.47
CA ASP A 757 10.06 1.73 5.10
C ASP A 757 11.20 1.29 4.17
N ASP A 758 12.06 0.38 4.61
CA ASP A 758 13.15 -0.16 3.78
C ASP A 758 12.86 -1.60 3.28
N LEU A 759 11.61 -2.08 3.42
CA LEU A 759 11.18 -3.39 2.92
C LEU A 759 10.45 -3.27 1.60
#